data_f3f336a3f2f9ff2ccba7b13e6e017a81
#
_entry.id   f3f336a3f2f9ff2ccba7b13e6e017a81
#
_cell.length_a   1.000
_cell.length_b   1.000
_cell.length_c   1.000
_cell.angle_alpha   90.00
_cell.angle_beta   90.00
_cell.angle_gamma   90.00
#
_symmetry.space_group_name_H-M   'P 1'
#
loop_
_entity.id
_entity.type
_entity.pdbx_description
1 polymer ?
#
loop_
_entity_poly.entity_id
_entity_poly.type
_entity_poly.pdbx_seq_one_letter_code
_entity_poly.pdbx_strand_id
1 'polypeptide(L)'
;MTKPVSRYQPDINILETKEWLDSLAAVVHFVDIERAGFLITRLIEALYRTGYKGNLGLTTSYCNTLPASDDKALSDSGEVAEELSAYLRWNAAAMVLKAGKFAAELGGHISTYASISTMYEVGFDHFFKADNNIKSGDLAYFQGHSIPGIYARAFLEGRLDEEQLSNFRQEVDGRGLSSYPHPWLMPDFWQFPTVSMGIGPISAIYQARFLRYLHNRKLIDTTCRHVWAFCGDGEMDEPESLGALSIAAREKLDNLVFVVNCNMQRLDGPVRGNGKIVQELESIFRGAGWRVIKLLWNSAWDKLFALDAAGHLKQKLEFILDGDMQRFGSASVQDRRAMLFAGSSELEALGASISDKEVAALGFGGHDRQKIYAAFSEAVATQDRPTVVLAHTIKGYGLGKATEGMNIAHNQKKLSVSDLEHMRDRFSIPITDKQLENLDFIKPAADSKVAGYLQTRRQELGGSFPARRLNADQSLTTPDLNAFESILGGSEGRSISTTMAFVRILSLLLRDKNIKDRIVPIVPDESRTFGMEGLFRQIGIYSATGQDYDPVDKGQIMYYKESQQGQLLEEGINEAGAFCSWLAAATSYSNNNLPMIPFYIYYSMFGFQRIGDLAWAAGDARARGFLLGATAGRTTLAGEGLQHTDGHSHVFSSVIPNCVSYDPTYSYELAVIMQHGLERMYGNNEDVYYYITMMNENYEHPPMPQGAQEGIIKGMYKLKALGHGKRQAVLFGCGAILREVEVAAKLLQDDYNIATDVWSITSFTELKRNAEKCLHHNMHNISAKPKKSYIAAELDVYDCPVIAATDYIRTFAEQIRPHIKNPYHTLGTDGYGRSDTRAKLREYFGVDAKSIAYTTLYALYQQQIIGIETIEDAAARYKIAQDKEYTLYT
;
A
#
# COMPACT_ATOMS: atom_id res chain seq x y z
N MET A 1 14.42 41.25 3.68
CA MET A 1 15.09 39.97 4.06
C MET A 1 15.67 40.14 5.44
N THR A 2 14.93 39.74 6.46
CA THR A 2 15.40 39.69 7.85
C THR A 2 16.38 38.51 7.95
N LYS A 3 17.64 38.83 8.33
CA LYS A 3 18.65 37.81 8.65
C LYS A 3 18.02 36.81 9.65
N PRO A 4 18.22 35.48 9.48
CA PRO A 4 17.81 34.53 10.48
C PRO A 4 18.49 34.90 11.80
N VAL A 5 17.70 35.15 12.84
CA VAL A 5 18.20 35.36 14.20
C VAL A 5 18.98 34.11 14.54
N SER A 6 20.29 34.26 14.77
CA SER A 6 21.14 33.20 15.27
C SER A 6 20.45 32.62 16.54
N ARG A 7 19.99 31.37 16.48
CA ARG A 7 19.37 30.67 17.62
C ARG A 7 20.41 30.25 18.68
N TYR A 8 21.67 30.57 18.45
CA TYR A 8 22.77 30.26 19.37
C TYR A 8 22.81 31.30 20.48
N GLN A 9 22.43 30.92 21.68
CA GLN A 9 22.83 31.56 22.91
C GLN A 9 23.83 30.61 23.57
N PRO A 10 25.09 31.01 23.72
CA PRO A 10 26.04 30.25 24.52
C PRO A 10 25.47 30.09 25.93
N ASP A 11 25.79 28.98 26.58
CA ASP A 11 25.43 28.80 27.97
C ASP A 11 26.08 29.93 28.81
N ILE A 12 25.20 30.78 29.31
CA ILE A 12 25.62 31.98 30.06
C ILE A 12 26.07 31.63 31.50
N ASN A 13 25.76 30.43 31.98
CA ASN A 13 26.11 29.96 33.29
C ASN A 13 26.31 28.45 33.33
N ILE A 14 27.45 27.98 32.87
CA ILE A 14 27.82 26.57 32.80
C ILE A 14 27.70 25.86 34.15
N LEU A 15 27.99 26.57 35.25
CA LEU A 15 27.89 25.99 36.60
C LEU A 15 26.46 25.67 37.00
N GLU A 16 25.52 26.60 36.78
CA GLU A 16 24.11 26.40 37.04
C GLU A 16 23.52 25.27 36.17
N THR A 17 23.86 25.25 34.90
CA THR A 17 23.45 24.16 34.01
C THR A 17 23.92 22.80 34.51
N LYS A 18 25.17 22.73 34.98
CA LYS A 18 25.72 21.50 35.55
C LYS A 18 24.99 21.09 36.83
N GLU A 19 24.68 22.02 37.71
CA GLU A 19 23.95 21.75 38.95
C GLU A 19 22.55 21.17 38.68
N TRP A 20 21.84 21.68 37.67
CA TRP A 20 20.55 21.13 37.22
C TRP A 20 20.71 19.71 36.68
N LEU A 21 21.71 19.45 35.85
CA LEU A 21 21.98 18.12 35.28
C LEU A 21 22.43 17.13 36.39
N ASP A 22 23.27 17.52 37.29
CA ASP A 22 23.69 16.69 38.44
C ASP A 22 22.50 16.36 39.35
N SER A 23 21.59 17.32 39.58
CA SER A 23 20.34 17.11 40.31
C SER A 23 19.42 16.10 39.62
N LEU A 24 19.29 16.21 38.32
CA LEU A 24 18.51 15.22 37.51
C LEU A 24 19.14 13.83 37.58
N ALA A 25 20.46 13.74 37.43
CA ALA A 25 21.20 12.48 37.52
C ALA A 25 21.05 11.84 38.92
N ALA A 26 21.05 12.63 39.99
CA ALA A 26 20.80 12.18 41.36
C ALA A 26 19.37 11.58 41.49
N VAL A 27 18.35 12.21 40.92
CA VAL A 27 16.98 11.65 40.92
C VAL A 27 16.94 10.32 40.21
N VAL A 28 17.57 10.21 39.04
CA VAL A 28 17.64 8.95 38.28
C VAL A 28 18.34 7.84 39.09
N HIS A 29 19.43 8.19 39.76
CA HIS A 29 20.26 7.24 40.53
C HIS A 29 19.61 6.79 41.84
N PHE A 30 19.07 7.72 42.61
CA PHE A 30 18.56 7.44 43.97
C PHE A 30 17.08 7.15 44.05
N VAL A 31 16.29 7.49 43.02
CA VAL A 31 14.87 7.17 42.96
C VAL A 31 14.61 6.24 41.75
N ASP A 32 14.37 6.80 40.57
CA ASP A 32 14.20 6.10 39.30
C ASP A 32 14.09 7.10 38.14
N ILE A 33 14.10 6.56 36.89
CA ILE A 33 13.98 7.33 35.68
C ILE A 33 12.55 7.89 35.48
N GLU A 34 11.53 7.21 35.99
CA GLU A 34 10.11 7.62 35.88
C GLU A 34 9.87 8.89 36.69
N ARG A 35 10.44 8.96 37.92
CA ARG A 35 10.38 10.16 38.74
C ARG A 35 11.10 11.34 38.07
N ALA A 36 12.25 11.10 37.46
CA ALA A 36 12.96 12.14 36.70
C ALA A 36 12.08 12.67 35.56
N GLY A 37 11.47 11.80 34.77
CA GLY A 37 10.52 12.14 33.70
C GLY A 37 9.32 12.96 34.20
N PHE A 38 8.74 12.56 35.34
CA PHE A 38 7.66 13.31 35.97
C PHE A 38 8.11 14.75 36.35
N LEU A 39 9.31 14.90 36.93
CA LEU A 39 9.82 16.21 37.30
C LEU A 39 10.04 17.11 36.08
N ILE A 40 10.62 16.59 35.02
CA ILE A 40 10.81 17.33 33.76
C ILE A 40 9.45 17.80 33.23
N THR A 41 8.46 16.93 33.20
CA THR A 41 7.09 17.30 32.75
C THR A 41 6.52 18.46 33.58
N ARG A 42 6.68 18.41 34.90
CA ARG A 42 6.23 19.50 35.79
C ARG A 42 6.98 20.80 35.57
N LEU A 43 8.29 20.73 35.29
CA LEU A 43 9.11 21.91 34.96
C LEU A 43 8.66 22.55 33.64
N ILE A 44 8.38 21.74 32.61
CA ILE A 44 7.83 22.18 31.33
C ILE A 44 6.47 22.87 31.54
N GLU A 45 5.57 22.27 32.27
CA GLU A 45 4.27 22.90 32.62
C GLU A 45 4.44 24.23 33.33
N ALA A 46 5.33 24.30 34.30
CA ALA A 46 5.62 25.54 35.04
C ALA A 46 6.16 26.63 34.10
N LEU A 47 7.09 26.26 33.20
CA LEU A 47 7.65 27.18 32.22
C LEU A 47 6.59 27.77 31.31
N TYR A 48 5.67 26.95 30.78
CA TYR A 48 4.54 27.44 29.95
C TYR A 48 3.62 28.37 30.73
N ARG A 49 3.39 28.10 32.02
CA ARG A 49 2.57 28.98 32.91
C ARG A 49 3.22 30.37 33.13
N THR A 50 4.53 30.50 33.01
CA THR A 50 5.20 31.79 33.05
C THR A 50 5.10 32.61 31.78
N GLY A 51 4.36 32.08 30.75
CA GLY A 51 4.16 32.76 29.48
C GLY A 51 5.26 32.49 28.43
N TYR A 52 6.07 31.44 28.62
CA TYR A 52 7.02 31.00 27.61
C TYR A 52 6.31 30.66 26.29
N LYS A 53 6.75 31.30 25.21
CA LYS A 53 6.16 31.15 23.86
C LYS A 53 7.03 30.36 22.90
N GLY A 54 8.21 29.92 23.37
CA GLY A 54 9.12 29.12 22.56
C GLY A 54 8.60 27.71 22.37
N ASN A 55 9.06 27.02 21.33
CA ASN A 55 8.84 25.62 21.15
C ASN A 55 9.93 24.82 21.90
N LEU A 56 9.55 24.08 22.94
CA LEU A 56 10.42 23.08 23.53
C LEU A 56 10.42 21.90 22.56
N GLY A 57 11.37 21.88 21.63
CA GLY A 57 11.46 20.85 20.62
C GLY A 57 11.52 19.43 21.21
N LEU A 58 10.86 18.50 20.55
CA LEU A 58 10.96 17.07 20.87
C LEU A 58 12.27 16.44 20.34
N THR A 59 13.27 17.26 20.07
CA THR A 59 14.56 16.81 19.52
C THR A 59 15.62 16.73 20.60
N THR A 60 16.47 15.73 20.49
CA THR A 60 17.74 15.64 21.25
C THR A 60 18.89 16.25 20.44
N SER A 61 20.07 16.40 21.07
CA SER A 61 21.28 16.91 20.42
C SER A 61 21.55 16.20 19.10
N TYR A 62 22.19 16.89 18.14
CA TYR A 62 22.54 16.34 16.84
C TYR A 62 23.70 15.34 16.92
N CYS A 63 23.47 14.30 17.73
CA CYS A 63 24.40 13.22 18.05
C CYS A 63 23.68 11.86 17.96
N ASN A 64 24.46 10.79 17.98
CA ASN A 64 23.91 9.44 18.14
C ASN A 64 23.10 9.35 19.43
N THR A 65 21.94 8.67 19.37
CA THR A 65 21.10 8.46 20.55
C THR A 65 21.70 7.42 21.49
N LEU A 66 22.36 6.39 20.93
CA LEU A 66 23.05 5.37 21.70
C LEU A 66 24.48 5.85 22.00
N PRO A 67 24.93 5.82 23.27
CA PRO A 67 26.30 6.13 23.61
C PRO A 67 27.26 5.03 23.12
N ALA A 68 28.54 5.36 22.93
CA ALA A 68 29.55 4.40 22.49
C ALA A 68 29.72 3.20 23.45
N SER A 69 29.37 3.37 24.73
CA SER A 69 29.37 2.29 25.73
C SER A 69 28.36 1.18 25.44
N ASP A 70 27.33 1.49 24.67
CA ASP A 70 26.26 0.57 24.36
C ASP A 70 26.50 -0.16 23.02
N ASP A 71 27.66 0.11 22.39
CA ASP A 71 28.08 -0.60 21.17
C ASP A 71 28.29 -2.08 21.50
N LYS A 72 27.44 -2.94 21.00
CA LYS A 72 27.58 -4.39 21.16
C LYS A 72 28.66 -4.91 20.24
N ALA A 73 29.54 -5.76 20.75
CA ALA A 73 30.54 -6.41 19.92
C ALA A 73 29.86 -7.30 18.87
N LEU A 74 30.22 -7.11 17.60
CA LEU A 74 29.83 -8.04 16.53
C LEU A 74 30.50 -9.38 16.75
N SER A 75 29.77 -10.46 16.61
CA SER A 75 30.27 -11.83 16.75
C SER A 75 31.01 -12.33 15.50
N ASP A 76 31.01 -11.53 14.42
CA ASP A 76 31.68 -11.84 13.17
C ASP A 76 33.12 -11.31 13.12
N SER A 77 33.98 -11.94 12.32
CA SER A 77 35.26 -11.34 11.93
C SER A 77 34.95 -10.22 10.94
N GLY A 78 35.25 -8.98 11.30
CA GLY A 78 35.01 -7.81 10.45
C GLY A 78 35.58 -7.99 9.02
N GLU A 79 36.73 -8.67 8.88
CA GLU A 79 37.37 -8.94 7.60
C GLU A 79 36.51 -9.78 6.65
N VAL A 80 35.84 -10.84 7.14
CA VAL A 80 34.97 -11.69 6.30
C VAL A 80 33.73 -10.95 5.84
N ALA A 81 33.17 -10.12 6.72
CA ALA A 81 31.99 -9.31 6.39
C ALA A 81 32.33 -8.18 5.39
N GLU A 82 33.53 -7.56 5.51
CA GLU A 82 34.02 -6.58 4.53
C GLU A 82 34.26 -7.21 3.15
N GLU A 83 34.84 -8.43 3.13
CA GLU A 83 35.02 -9.18 1.89
C GLU A 83 33.67 -9.54 1.25
N LEU A 84 32.66 -9.97 2.03
CA LEU A 84 31.31 -10.21 1.53
C LEU A 84 30.69 -8.92 0.95
N SER A 85 30.85 -7.79 1.65
CA SER A 85 30.40 -6.48 1.17
C SER A 85 31.00 -6.12 -0.19
N ALA A 86 32.28 -6.42 -0.42
CA ALA A 86 32.96 -6.19 -1.69
C ALA A 86 32.28 -6.95 -2.87
N TYR A 87 31.97 -8.23 -2.67
CA TYR A 87 31.23 -9.03 -3.66
C TYR A 87 29.82 -8.46 -3.92
N LEU A 88 29.08 -8.10 -2.87
CA LEU A 88 27.73 -7.56 -2.98
C LEU A 88 27.70 -6.25 -3.77
N ARG A 89 28.57 -5.30 -3.39
CA ARG A 89 28.67 -3.99 -4.03
C ARG A 89 29.02 -4.09 -5.49
N TRP A 90 30.01 -4.95 -5.83
CA TRP A 90 30.43 -5.17 -7.20
C TRP A 90 29.31 -5.76 -8.05
N ASN A 91 28.71 -6.87 -7.63
CA ASN A 91 27.68 -7.55 -8.42
C ASN A 91 26.45 -6.66 -8.64
N ALA A 92 26.05 -5.87 -7.64
CA ALA A 92 24.97 -4.90 -7.77
C ALA A 92 25.31 -3.81 -8.81
N ALA A 93 26.52 -3.27 -8.79
CA ALA A 93 26.98 -2.26 -9.75
C ALA A 93 27.10 -2.86 -11.16
N ALA A 94 27.75 -4.03 -11.29
CA ALA A 94 27.92 -4.72 -12.57
C ALA A 94 26.58 -5.03 -13.25
N MET A 95 25.57 -5.47 -12.50
CA MET A 95 24.23 -5.75 -12.99
C MET A 95 23.57 -4.51 -13.60
N VAL A 96 23.57 -3.39 -12.87
CA VAL A 96 22.98 -2.13 -13.35
C VAL A 96 23.71 -1.57 -14.57
N LEU A 97 25.04 -1.63 -14.56
CA LEU A 97 25.88 -1.11 -15.65
C LEU A 97 25.77 -1.99 -16.91
N LYS A 98 25.70 -3.33 -16.77
CA LYS A 98 25.44 -4.24 -17.90
C LYS A 98 24.11 -3.94 -18.56
N ALA A 99 23.05 -3.76 -17.80
CA ALA A 99 21.74 -3.39 -18.34
C ALA A 99 21.82 -2.08 -19.14
N GLY A 100 22.47 -1.04 -18.61
CA GLY A 100 22.67 0.24 -19.30
C GLY A 100 23.62 0.16 -20.50
N LYS A 101 24.57 -0.81 -20.54
CA LYS A 101 25.44 -1.08 -21.67
C LYS A 101 24.72 -1.84 -22.78
N PHE A 102 23.79 -2.74 -22.42
CA PHE A 102 22.95 -3.45 -23.37
C PHE A 102 21.97 -2.49 -24.08
N ALA A 103 21.23 -1.66 -23.31
CA ALA A 103 20.35 -0.64 -23.85
C ALA A 103 20.28 0.57 -22.88
N ALA A 104 20.49 1.77 -23.40
CA ALA A 104 20.61 2.99 -22.58
C ALA A 104 19.34 3.31 -21.78
N GLU A 105 18.18 2.88 -22.25
CA GLU A 105 16.88 3.05 -21.58
C GLU A 105 16.67 2.11 -20.39
N LEU A 106 17.38 0.97 -20.30
CA LEU A 106 17.24 0.01 -19.21
C LEU A 106 17.84 0.55 -17.92
N GLY A 107 19.14 0.70 -17.85
CA GLY A 107 19.86 1.26 -16.71
C GLY A 107 19.46 0.68 -15.36
N GLY A 108 19.31 1.55 -14.37
CA GLY A 108 18.91 1.19 -13.00
C GLY A 108 19.36 2.23 -11.99
N HIS A 109 19.00 2.02 -10.72
CA HIS A 109 19.40 2.90 -9.62
C HIS A 109 20.42 2.16 -8.74
N ILE A 110 21.68 2.60 -8.75
CA ILE A 110 22.74 2.03 -7.90
C ILE A 110 23.04 2.91 -6.69
N SER A 111 22.86 4.23 -6.80
CA SER A 111 23.26 5.19 -5.76
C SER A 111 22.47 5.05 -4.45
N THR A 112 21.19 4.67 -4.54
CA THR A 112 20.36 4.42 -3.36
C THR A 112 20.83 3.16 -2.65
N TYR A 113 21.10 2.07 -3.38
CA TYR A 113 21.68 0.88 -2.80
C TYR A 113 23.04 1.16 -2.16
N ALA A 114 23.93 1.87 -2.86
CA ALA A 114 25.23 2.22 -2.33
C ALA A 114 25.16 2.96 -0.97
N SER A 115 24.13 3.78 -0.77
CA SER A 115 23.92 4.48 0.50
C SER A 115 23.42 3.58 1.63
N ILE A 116 22.55 2.59 1.34
CA ILE A 116 21.90 1.75 2.35
C ILE A 116 22.56 0.37 2.53
N SER A 117 23.52 0.01 1.69
CA SER A 117 24.09 -1.34 1.59
C SER A 117 24.53 -1.92 2.93
N THR A 118 25.26 -1.16 3.75
CA THR A 118 25.76 -1.64 5.04
C THR A 118 24.62 -1.98 6.01
N MET A 119 23.52 -1.22 5.98
CA MET A 119 22.32 -1.52 6.78
C MET A 119 21.66 -2.82 6.32
N TYR A 120 21.56 -3.07 5.02
CA TYR A 120 21.06 -4.35 4.49
C TYR A 120 21.97 -5.50 4.86
N GLU A 121 23.28 -5.35 4.72
CA GLU A 121 24.28 -6.37 5.07
C GLU A 121 24.12 -6.80 6.54
N VAL A 122 24.09 -5.84 7.48
CA VAL A 122 23.86 -6.13 8.90
C VAL A 122 22.48 -6.78 9.14
N GLY A 123 21.44 -6.32 8.45
CA GLY A 123 20.10 -6.91 8.53
C GLY A 123 20.08 -8.36 8.10
N PHE A 124 20.67 -8.67 6.93
CA PHE A 124 20.77 -10.04 6.41
C PHE A 124 21.65 -10.97 7.24
N ASP A 125 22.71 -10.44 7.81
CA ASP A 125 23.68 -11.25 8.55
C ASP A 125 23.21 -11.54 9.99
N HIS A 126 22.38 -10.68 10.60
CA HIS A 126 22.10 -10.76 12.04
C HIS A 126 20.62 -10.70 12.44
N PHE A 127 19.74 -10.18 11.61
CA PHE A 127 18.37 -9.84 12.04
C PHE A 127 17.26 -10.48 11.22
N PHE A 128 17.30 -10.46 9.88
CA PHE A 128 16.18 -10.89 9.05
C PHE A 128 15.99 -12.40 9.11
N LYS A 129 15.00 -12.82 9.88
CA LYS A 129 14.62 -14.23 10.03
C LYS A 129 13.80 -14.68 8.84
N ALA A 130 14.20 -15.78 8.23
CA ALA A 130 13.40 -16.43 7.19
C ALA A 130 12.29 -17.29 7.80
N ASP A 131 11.25 -17.52 7.01
CA ASP A 131 10.22 -18.48 7.33
C ASP A 131 10.77 -19.91 7.19
N ASN A 132 10.56 -20.72 8.21
CA ASN A 132 10.90 -22.12 8.17
C ASN A 132 9.73 -22.96 8.74
N ASN A 133 9.79 -24.29 8.62
CA ASN A 133 8.69 -25.16 9.03
C ASN A 133 8.37 -25.13 10.53
N ILE A 134 9.17 -24.44 11.34
CA ILE A 134 9.02 -24.36 12.81
C ILE A 134 8.54 -22.98 13.24
N LYS A 135 9.05 -21.90 12.60
CA LYS A 135 8.74 -20.52 12.97
C LYS A 135 8.52 -19.68 11.71
N SER A 136 7.49 -18.86 11.75
CA SER A 136 7.27 -17.85 10.71
C SER A 136 8.35 -16.76 10.78
N GLY A 137 8.88 -16.37 9.62
CA GLY A 137 9.94 -15.37 9.48
C GLY A 137 9.45 -13.93 9.56
N ASP A 138 10.42 -13.01 9.51
CA ASP A 138 10.16 -11.57 9.45
C ASP A 138 9.57 -11.16 8.10
N LEU A 139 9.05 -9.95 8.05
CA LEU A 139 8.54 -9.32 6.84
C LEU A 139 9.33 -8.04 6.57
N ALA A 140 9.71 -7.79 5.31
CA ALA A 140 10.49 -6.62 4.96
C ALA A 140 9.94 -5.87 3.74
N TYR A 141 9.72 -4.58 3.94
CA TYR A 141 9.44 -3.61 2.88
C TYR A 141 10.77 -2.97 2.48
N PHE A 142 11.41 -3.51 1.45
CA PHE A 142 12.66 -2.96 0.94
C PHE A 142 12.40 -1.76 0.06
N GLN A 143 13.20 -0.70 0.20
CA GLN A 143 13.09 0.48 -0.66
C GLN A 143 13.31 0.10 -2.14
N GLY A 144 12.33 0.38 -3.00
CA GLY A 144 12.34 -0.08 -4.39
C GLY A 144 13.59 0.28 -5.18
N HIS A 145 14.17 1.47 -4.95
CA HIS A 145 15.37 1.94 -5.64
C HIS A 145 16.68 1.28 -5.15
N SER A 146 16.65 0.43 -4.14
CA SER A 146 17.84 -0.20 -3.55
C SER A 146 17.94 -1.71 -3.81
N ILE A 147 17.04 -2.28 -4.58
CA ILE A 147 16.95 -3.72 -4.83
C ILE A 147 18.15 -4.36 -5.55
N PRO A 148 19.02 -3.64 -6.30
CA PRO A 148 20.19 -4.29 -6.91
C PRO A 148 21.02 -5.08 -5.89
N GLY A 149 21.13 -4.59 -4.67
CA GLY A 149 21.85 -5.30 -3.61
C GLY A 149 21.14 -6.57 -3.12
N ILE A 150 19.81 -6.59 -3.14
CA ILE A 150 19.03 -7.78 -2.76
C ILE A 150 19.24 -8.89 -3.82
N TYR A 151 19.24 -8.54 -5.11
CA TYR A 151 19.56 -9.49 -6.17
C TYR A 151 21.02 -9.97 -6.12
N ALA A 152 21.97 -9.06 -5.87
CA ALA A 152 23.36 -9.44 -5.67
C ALA A 152 23.52 -10.43 -4.49
N ARG A 153 22.80 -10.21 -3.38
CA ARG A 153 22.77 -11.14 -2.25
C ARG A 153 22.21 -12.49 -2.64
N ALA A 154 21.05 -12.52 -3.29
CA ALA A 154 20.40 -13.74 -3.75
C ALA A 154 21.27 -14.53 -4.75
N PHE A 155 22.03 -13.83 -5.57
CA PHE A 155 23.02 -14.43 -6.47
C PHE A 155 24.16 -15.14 -5.72
N LEU A 156 24.71 -14.50 -4.69
CA LEU A 156 25.74 -15.12 -3.85
C LEU A 156 25.20 -16.31 -3.05
N GLU A 157 23.93 -16.25 -2.65
CA GLU A 157 23.22 -17.35 -1.96
C GLU A 157 22.82 -18.50 -2.92
N GLY A 158 23.09 -18.38 -4.23
CA GLY A 158 22.76 -19.39 -5.23
C GLY A 158 21.28 -19.47 -5.62
N ARG A 159 20.47 -18.47 -5.26
CA ARG A 159 19.05 -18.36 -5.60
C ARG A 159 18.79 -17.76 -6.99
N LEU A 160 19.75 -17.00 -7.48
CA LEU A 160 19.77 -16.39 -8.81
C LEU A 160 21.05 -16.79 -9.52
N ASP A 161 21.00 -16.81 -10.85
CA ASP A 161 22.14 -17.13 -11.70
C ASP A 161 22.66 -15.90 -12.49
N GLU A 162 23.73 -16.07 -13.24
CA GLU A 162 24.34 -15.00 -14.04
C GLU A 162 23.45 -14.55 -15.20
N GLU A 163 22.65 -15.46 -15.78
CA GLU A 163 21.75 -15.14 -16.88
C GLU A 163 20.65 -14.18 -16.37
N GLN A 164 20.08 -14.47 -15.22
CA GLN A 164 19.08 -13.62 -14.58
C GLN A 164 19.63 -12.23 -14.25
N LEU A 165 20.83 -12.14 -13.65
CA LEU A 165 21.47 -10.86 -13.34
C LEU A 165 21.80 -10.07 -14.62
N SER A 166 22.29 -10.75 -15.67
CA SER A 166 22.61 -10.11 -16.95
C SER A 166 21.36 -9.53 -17.64
N ASN A 167 20.20 -10.14 -17.39
CA ASN A 167 18.90 -9.72 -17.93
C ASN A 167 18.11 -8.86 -16.93
N PHE A 168 18.77 -8.11 -16.06
CA PHE A 168 18.10 -7.16 -15.16
C PHE A 168 17.25 -6.17 -15.96
N ARG A 169 15.97 -6.01 -15.59
CA ARG A 169 14.96 -5.19 -16.30
C ARG A 169 14.59 -5.69 -17.70
N GLN A 170 14.81 -6.99 -17.98
CA GLN A 170 14.45 -7.64 -19.25
C GLN A 170 13.51 -8.83 -18.94
N GLU A 171 12.29 -8.53 -18.52
CA GLU A 171 11.34 -9.51 -17.95
C GLU A 171 10.51 -10.22 -19.01
N VAL A 172 10.34 -9.62 -20.20
CA VAL A 172 9.33 -10.03 -21.21
C VAL A 172 9.55 -11.48 -21.67
N ASP A 173 10.79 -11.91 -21.79
CA ASP A 173 11.13 -13.27 -22.22
C ASP A 173 11.20 -14.29 -21.06
N GLY A 174 10.86 -13.86 -19.83
CA GLY A 174 10.83 -14.71 -18.63
C GLY A 174 12.20 -15.11 -18.09
N ARG A 175 13.29 -14.47 -18.55
CA ARG A 175 14.67 -14.76 -18.12
C ARG A 175 15.29 -13.69 -17.25
N GLY A 176 14.62 -12.54 -17.13
CA GLY A 176 15.15 -11.37 -16.48
C GLY A 176 14.58 -11.16 -15.07
N LEU A 177 15.17 -10.17 -14.39
CA LEU A 177 14.74 -9.75 -13.07
C LEU A 177 13.88 -8.51 -13.15
N SER A 178 12.90 -8.41 -12.26
CA SER A 178 12.01 -7.24 -12.18
C SER A 178 12.78 -5.97 -11.82
N SER A 179 12.32 -4.85 -12.35
CA SER A 179 12.92 -3.52 -12.13
C SER A 179 12.84 -3.07 -10.67
N TYR A 180 11.81 -3.54 -9.95
CA TYR A 180 11.50 -3.21 -8.56
C TYR A 180 10.85 -4.42 -7.87
N PRO A 181 10.56 -4.35 -6.55
CA PRO A 181 9.84 -5.44 -5.89
C PRO A 181 8.44 -5.58 -6.47
N HIS A 182 8.20 -6.65 -7.21
CA HIS A 182 6.92 -6.98 -7.82
C HIS A 182 6.53 -8.43 -7.53
N PRO A 183 5.68 -8.69 -6.52
CA PRO A 183 5.18 -10.03 -6.25
C PRO A 183 4.42 -10.66 -7.42
N TRP A 184 3.85 -9.85 -8.33
CA TRP A 184 3.21 -10.36 -9.54
C TRP A 184 4.22 -11.00 -10.50
N LEU A 185 5.40 -10.41 -10.64
CA LEU A 185 6.44 -10.84 -11.58
C LEU A 185 7.41 -11.88 -10.98
N MET A 186 7.69 -11.77 -9.67
CA MET A 186 8.56 -12.69 -8.94
C MET A 186 7.84 -13.19 -7.67
N PRO A 187 6.85 -14.10 -7.83
CA PRO A 187 5.86 -14.39 -6.79
C PRO A 187 6.36 -15.25 -5.63
N ASP A 188 7.49 -15.90 -5.77
CA ASP A 188 8.19 -16.69 -4.74
C ASP A 188 9.32 -15.90 -4.05
N PHE A 189 9.64 -14.72 -4.57
CA PHE A 189 10.76 -13.90 -4.10
C PHE A 189 10.29 -12.66 -3.31
N TRP A 190 9.54 -11.74 -3.93
CA TRP A 190 9.17 -10.47 -3.33
C TRP A 190 7.94 -10.57 -2.43
N GLN A 191 8.06 -10.04 -1.20
CA GLN A 191 6.94 -10.03 -0.25
C GLN A 191 5.94 -8.90 -0.55
N PHE A 192 6.43 -7.70 -0.85
CA PHE A 192 5.61 -6.50 -1.03
C PHE A 192 6.09 -5.62 -2.18
N PRO A 193 5.18 -4.98 -2.93
CA PRO A 193 5.52 -3.90 -3.84
C PRO A 193 5.81 -2.63 -3.04
N THR A 194 6.88 -1.90 -3.38
CA THR A 194 7.35 -0.75 -2.59
C THR A 194 7.83 0.43 -3.44
N VAL A 195 7.67 0.38 -4.76
CA VAL A 195 8.23 1.42 -5.63
C VAL A 195 7.41 2.71 -5.62
N SER A 196 6.08 2.63 -5.46
CA SER A 196 5.28 3.81 -5.21
C SER A 196 5.56 4.33 -3.81
N MET A 197 6.13 5.55 -3.74
CA MET A 197 6.61 6.11 -2.48
C MET A 197 5.44 6.36 -1.52
N GLY A 198 5.66 6.10 -0.24
CA GLY A 198 4.68 6.27 0.83
C GLY A 198 3.80 5.05 1.09
N ILE A 199 3.46 4.21 0.09
CA ILE A 199 2.62 3.04 0.32
C ILE A 199 3.31 1.95 1.14
N GLY A 200 4.64 1.83 1.04
CA GLY A 200 5.44 0.90 1.84
C GLY A 200 5.33 1.18 3.33
N PRO A 201 5.67 2.39 3.80
CA PRO A 201 5.55 2.78 5.21
C PRO A 201 4.16 2.55 5.82
N ILE A 202 3.10 3.05 5.18
CA ILE A 202 1.74 2.87 5.71
C ILE A 202 1.36 1.38 5.74
N SER A 203 1.64 0.62 4.68
CA SER A 203 1.35 -0.82 4.63
C SER A 203 2.10 -1.60 5.69
N ALA A 204 3.36 -1.24 6.00
CA ALA A 204 4.16 -1.87 7.04
C ALA A 204 3.55 -1.71 8.43
N ILE A 205 2.97 -0.53 8.74
CA ILE A 205 2.27 -0.28 10.02
C ILE A 205 1.09 -1.25 10.16
N TYR A 206 0.23 -1.32 9.15
CA TYR A 206 -0.95 -2.18 9.18
C TYR A 206 -0.60 -3.66 9.07
N GLN A 207 0.50 -4.02 8.41
CA GLN A 207 1.02 -5.39 8.42
C GLN A 207 1.49 -5.81 9.81
N ALA A 208 2.21 -4.96 10.53
CA ALA A 208 2.63 -5.21 11.92
C ALA A 208 1.42 -5.33 12.86
N ARG A 209 0.43 -4.45 12.68
CA ARG A 209 -0.86 -4.50 13.40
C ARG A 209 -1.61 -5.80 13.11
N PHE A 210 -1.63 -6.24 11.86
CA PHE A 210 -2.31 -7.49 11.47
C PHE A 210 -1.63 -8.73 12.05
N LEU A 211 -0.31 -8.76 12.17
CA LEU A 211 0.39 -9.81 12.91
C LEU A 211 -0.07 -9.86 14.38
N ARG A 212 -0.22 -8.71 15.03
CA ARG A 212 -0.75 -8.62 16.39
C ARG A 212 -2.21 -9.08 16.49
N TYR A 213 -3.04 -8.72 15.51
CA TYR A 213 -4.42 -9.20 15.38
C TYR A 213 -4.50 -10.73 15.29
N LEU A 214 -3.66 -11.36 14.46
CA LEU A 214 -3.63 -12.81 14.33
C LEU A 214 -3.20 -13.50 15.63
N HIS A 215 -2.20 -12.95 16.34
CA HIS A 215 -1.74 -13.45 17.64
C HIS A 215 -2.82 -13.32 18.71
N ASN A 216 -3.39 -12.12 18.88
CA ASN A 216 -4.40 -11.84 19.91
C ASN A 216 -5.66 -12.70 19.72
N ARG A 217 -6.05 -12.98 18.48
CA ARG A 217 -7.11 -13.93 18.14
C ARG A 217 -6.71 -15.41 18.27
N LYS A 218 -5.48 -15.70 18.63
CA LYS A 218 -4.93 -17.05 18.81
C LYS A 218 -4.99 -17.90 17.53
N LEU A 219 -4.89 -17.28 16.37
CA LEU A 219 -4.86 -17.96 15.08
C LEU A 219 -3.47 -18.50 14.76
N ILE A 220 -2.43 -17.70 14.98
CA ILE A 220 -1.01 -18.08 14.90
C ILE A 220 -0.19 -17.30 15.93
N ASP A 221 0.96 -17.84 16.32
CA ASP A 221 1.92 -17.13 17.15
C ASP A 221 2.85 -16.27 16.29
N THR A 222 2.80 -14.95 16.49
CA THR A 222 3.62 -13.97 15.76
C THR A 222 4.55 -13.17 16.67
N THR A 223 4.71 -13.56 17.94
CA THR A 223 5.44 -12.80 18.96
C THR A 223 6.93 -12.58 18.65
N CYS A 224 7.54 -13.45 17.86
CA CYS A 224 8.96 -13.36 17.50
C CYS A 224 9.22 -12.71 16.14
N ARG A 225 8.17 -12.24 15.46
CA ARG A 225 8.24 -11.69 14.10
C ARG A 225 8.32 -10.18 14.13
N HIS A 226 9.18 -9.62 13.27
CA HIS A 226 9.26 -8.18 13.06
C HIS A 226 8.84 -7.83 11.63
N VAL A 227 8.30 -6.63 11.49
CA VAL A 227 8.09 -5.97 10.20
C VAL A 227 9.11 -4.85 10.07
N TRP A 228 9.95 -4.95 9.05
CA TRP A 228 10.99 -3.99 8.73
C TRP A 228 10.54 -3.12 7.56
N ALA A 229 10.62 -1.81 7.69
CA ALA A 229 10.34 -0.89 6.60
C ALA A 229 11.55 0.01 6.33
N PHE A 230 12.15 -0.14 5.16
CA PHE A 230 13.28 0.66 4.71
C PHE A 230 12.77 1.78 3.81
N CYS A 231 12.93 3.01 4.27
CA CYS A 231 12.39 4.20 3.64
C CYS A 231 13.52 5.18 3.28
N GLY A 232 13.30 6.00 2.26
CA GLY A 232 14.14 7.17 2.00
C GLY A 232 13.69 8.38 2.81
N ASP A 233 14.61 9.28 3.15
CA ASP A 233 14.28 10.55 3.78
C ASP A 233 13.41 11.46 2.91
N GLY A 234 13.60 11.42 1.58
CA GLY A 234 12.72 12.09 0.63
C GLY A 234 11.33 11.48 0.51
N GLU A 235 11.18 10.17 0.79
CA GLU A 235 9.90 9.48 0.83
C GLU A 235 9.01 9.95 1.98
N MET A 236 9.60 10.56 3.02
CA MET A 236 8.85 11.13 4.13
C MET A 236 8.09 12.41 3.75
N ASP A 237 8.25 12.92 2.53
CA ASP A 237 7.42 13.99 1.98
C ASP A 237 6.01 13.48 1.59
N GLU A 238 5.82 12.18 1.36
CA GLU A 238 4.52 11.60 1.06
C GLU A 238 3.64 11.55 2.32
N PRO A 239 2.39 12.04 2.24
CA PRO A 239 1.46 12.01 3.38
C PRO A 239 1.24 10.60 3.94
N GLU A 240 1.22 9.58 3.09
CA GLU A 240 1.05 8.18 3.47
C GLU A 240 2.20 7.68 4.35
N SER A 241 3.42 8.18 4.17
CA SER A 241 4.57 7.82 5.01
C SER A 241 4.40 8.23 6.46
N LEU A 242 3.68 9.31 6.73
CA LEU A 242 3.52 9.91 8.06
C LEU A 242 2.11 9.75 8.62
N GLY A 243 1.12 9.43 7.78
CA GLY A 243 -0.30 9.51 8.13
C GLY A 243 -0.78 8.55 9.23
N ALA A 244 -0.11 7.42 9.42
CA ALA A 244 -0.53 6.37 10.35
C ALA A 244 0.42 6.16 11.54
N LEU A 245 1.38 7.06 11.77
CA LEU A 245 2.37 6.89 12.84
C LEU A 245 1.76 6.78 14.23
N SER A 246 0.69 7.54 14.49
CA SER A 246 0.03 7.56 15.80
C SER A 246 -0.67 6.25 16.14
N ILE A 247 -1.22 5.52 15.17
CA ILE A 247 -1.85 4.22 15.44
C ILE A 247 -0.82 3.19 15.84
N ALA A 248 0.37 3.20 15.23
CA ALA A 248 1.44 2.27 15.57
C ALA A 248 1.85 2.39 17.05
N ALA A 249 1.98 3.63 17.56
CA ALA A 249 2.30 3.89 18.95
C ALA A 249 1.14 3.57 19.90
N ARG A 250 -0.10 3.96 19.53
CA ARG A 250 -1.30 3.69 20.32
C ARG A 250 -1.56 2.20 20.52
N GLU A 251 -1.31 1.39 19.49
CA GLU A 251 -1.44 -0.06 19.56
C GLU A 251 -0.16 -0.78 20.01
N LYS A 252 0.86 -0.02 20.43
CA LYS A 252 2.12 -0.53 20.99
C LYS A 252 2.79 -1.56 20.09
N LEU A 253 2.94 -1.23 18.80
CA LEU A 253 3.50 -2.16 17.80
C LEU A 253 5.02 -2.27 17.94
N ASP A 254 5.49 -2.96 18.96
CA ASP A 254 6.91 -3.20 19.22
C ASP A 254 7.56 -4.18 18.22
N ASN A 255 6.76 -4.80 17.38
CA ASN A 255 7.18 -5.64 16.27
C ASN A 255 7.41 -4.84 14.96
N LEU A 256 7.40 -3.50 15.01
CA LEU A 256 7.58 -2.63 13.84
C LEU A 256 8.87 -1.81 13.96
N VAL A 257 9.74 -1.93 12.96
CA VAL A 257 11.00 -1.17 12.86
C VAL A 257 11.05 -0.43 11.53
N PHE A 258 11.08 0.90 11.60
CA PHE A 258 11.39 1.75 10.44
C PHE A 258 12.90 2.05 10.42
N VAL A 259 13.50 1.98 9.25
CA VAL A 259 14.88 2.39 8.99
C VAL A 259 14.86 3.45 7.89
N VAL A 260 15.05 4.70 8.28
CA VAL A 260 15.07 5.82 7.33
C VAL A 260 16.50 6.11 6.90
N ASN A 261 16.75 5.88 5.61
CA ASN A 261 18.03 6.17 4.96
C ASN A 261 18.14 7.67 4.68
N CYS A 262 18.69 8.43 5.66
CA CYS A 262 18.88 9.87 5.58
C CYS A 262 20.14 10.20 4.76
N ASN A 263 20.06 10.04 3.44
CA ASN A 263 21.14 10.43 2.52
C ASN A 263 21.06 11.90 2.09
N MET A 264 20.09 12.65 2.61
CA MET A 264 19.85 14.08 2.46
C MET A 264 19.55 14.54 1.02
N GLN A 265 19.30 13.62 0.09
CA GLN A 265 19.10 13.93 -1.33
C GLN A 265 17.85 13.34 -1.92
N ARG A 266 17.06 14.15 -2.61
CA ARG A 266 16.01 13.76 -3.55
C ARG A 266 16.57 13.55 -4.95
N LEU A 267 15.66 13.57 -5.95
CA LEU A 267 16.01 13.42 -7.36
C LEU A 267 16.82 14.61 -7.87
N ASP A 268 16.37 15.84 -7.57
CA ASP A 268 16.90 17.07 -8.12
C ASP A 268 17.84 17.83 -7.17
N GLY A 269 17.90 17.45 -5.90
CA GLY A 269 18.68 18.20 -4.92
C GLY A 269 18.49 17.73 -3.48
N PRO A 270 18.83 18.55 -2.48
CA PRO A 270 18.73 18.20 -1.07
C PRO A 270 17.26 18.09 -0.63
N VAL A 271 17.00 17.20 0.34
CA VAL A 271 15.67 17.06 0.98
C VAL A 271 15.34 18.29 1.79
N ARG A 272 16.27 18.75 2.64
CA ARG A 272 16.12 19.92 3.51
C ARG A 272 17.40 20.78 3.54
N GLY A 273 17.82 21.29 2.39
CA GLY A 273 19.09 22.01 2.26
C GLY A 273 19.35 23.06 3.35
N ASN A 274 18.34 23.87 3.70
CA ASN A 274 18.40 24.90 4.76
C ASN A 274 17.83 24.42 6.11
N GLY A 275 17.66 23.12 6.30
CA GLY A 275 17.12 22.50 7.51
C GLY A 275 17.94 21.31 7.96
N LYS A 276 17.31 20.47 8.79
CA LYS A 276 17.84 19.19 9.25
C LYS A 276 16.74 18.15 9.23
N ILE A 277 16.73 17.31 8.21
CA ILE A 277 15.69 16.28 8.04
C ILE A 277 15.62 15.34 9.22
N VAL A 278 16.77 14.95 9.81
CA VAL A 278 16.79 14.04 10.95
C VAL A 278 16.12 14.66 12.17
N GLN A 279 16.35 15.96 12.44
CA GLN A 279 15.72 16.64 13.58
C GLN A 279 14.22 16.87 13.35
N GLU A 280 13.82 17.12 12.12
CA GLU A 280 12.41 17.21 11.73
C GLU A 280 11.71 15.87 11.96
N LEU A 281 12.26 14.78 11.43
CA LEU A 281 11.71 13.44 11.60
C LEU A 281 11.74 12.98 13.05
N GLU A 282 12.81 13.26 13.80
CA GLU A 282 12.85 12.96 15.25
C GLU A 282 11.66 13.58 15.98
N SER A 283 11.35 14.86 15.70
CA SER A 283 10.21 15.54 16.30
C SER A 283 8.87 14.88 15.95
N ILE A 284 8.70 14.52 14.69
CA ILE A 284 7.46 13.88 14.20
C ILE A 284 7.27 12.51 14.87
N PHE A 285 8.26 11.64 14.80
CA PHE A 285 8.17 10.29 15.36
C PHE A 285 8.04 10.29 16.89
N ARG A 286 8.79 11.14 17.61
CA ARG A 286 8.63 11.28 19.06
C ARG A 286 7.26 11.83 19.42
N GLY A 287 6.77 12.83 18.67
CA GLY A 287 5.41 13.38 18.86
C GLY A 287 4.32 12.33 18.64
N ALA A 288 4.54 11.38 17.75
CA ALA A 288 3.65 10.24 17.53
C ALA A 288 3.81 9.10 18.56
N GLY A 289 4.78 9.18 19.50
CA GLY A 289 5.00 8.18 20.54
C GLY A 289 5.98 7.05 20.18
N TRP A 290 6.73 7.18 19.08
CA TRP A 290 7.75 6.21 18.67
C TRP A 290 9.04 6.34 19.47
N ARG A 291 9.77 5.25 19.63
CA ARG A 291 11.17 5.28 19.99
C ARG A 291 11.98 5.72 18.77
N VAL A 292 12.83 6.73 18.95
CA VAL A 292 13.72 7.24 17.91
C VAL A 292 15.16 6.94 18.25
N ILE A 293 15.87 6.26 17.36
CA ILE A 293 17.30 6.00 17.42
C ILE A 293 17.96 6.78 16.28
N LYS A 294 18.78 7.77 16.64
CA LYS A 294 19.60 8.52 15.68
C LYS A 294 20.93 7.84 15.51
N LEU A 295 21.30 7.58 14.27
CA LEU A 295 22.54 6.96 13.85
C LEU A 295 23.26 7.90 12.86
N LEU A 296 23.87 8.96 13.40
CA LEU A 296 24.42 10.05 12.61
C LEU A 296 25.90 9.87 12.30
N TRP A 297 26.70 9.51 13.31
CA TRP A 297 28.15 9.52 13.30
C TRP A 297 28.71 8.12 13.46
N ASN A 298 29.76 7.81 12.69
CA ASN A 298 30.49 6.54 12.82
C ASN A 298 31.39 6.52 14.08
N SER A 299 31.97 5.37 14.41
CA SER A 299 32.81 5.15 15.58
C SER A 299 34.03 6.08 15.67
N ALA A 300 34.53 6.60 14.52
CA ALA A 300 35.67 7.55 14.54
C ALA A 300 35.34 8.86 15.28
N TRP A 301 34.08 9.26 15.38
CA TRP A 301 33.65 10.44 16.14
C TRP A 301 33.66 10.23 17.64
N ASP A 302 33.60 9.01 18.14
CA ASP A 302 33.50 8.74 19.58
C ASP A 302 34.70 9.32 20.35
N LYS A 303 35.93 9.12 19.82
CA LYS A 303 37.14 9.72 20.34
C LYS A 303 37.08 11.23 20.32
N LEU A 304 36.61 11.82 19.24
CA LEU A 304 36.52 13.28 19.07
C LEU A 304 35.52 13.88 20.05
N PHE A 305 34.35 13.26 20.22
CA PHE A 305 33.37 13.69 21.20
C PHE A 305 33.83 13.51 22.67
N ALA A 306 34.65 12.50 22.93
CA ALA A 306 35.30 12.34 24.27
C ALA A 306 36.30 13.44 24.57
N LEU A 307 37.02 13.94 23.58
CA LEU A 307 37.95 15.07 23.70
C LEU A 307 37.21 16.43 23.83
N ASP A 308 36.01 16.53 23.28
CA ASP A 308 35.15 17.73 23.35
C ASP A 308 34.34 17.78 24.66
N ALA A 309 35.03 17.73 25.81
CA ALA A 309 34.41 17.70 27.13
C ALA A 309 33.49 18.91 27.40
N ALA A 310 33.84 20.09 26.86
CA ALA A 310 33.04 21.30 26.98
C ALA A 310 31.88 21.39 25.97
N GLY A 311 31.81 20.47 24.99
CA GLY A 311 30.73 20.39 24.03
C GLY A 311 30.75 21.42 22.91
N HIS A 312 31.86 22.11 22.64
CA HIS A 312 31.94 23.15 21.59
C HIS A 312 31.69 22.58 20.20
N LEU A 313 32.20 21.40 19.87
CA LEU A 313 31.96 20.75 18.61
C LEU A 313 30.49 20.27 18.50
N LYS A 314 29.97 19.64 19.56
CA LYS A 314 28.54 19.21 19.61
C LYS A 314 27.64 20.41 19.36
N GLN A 315 27.95 21.54 20.00
CA GLN A 315 27.21 22.79 19.82
C GLN A 315 27.30 23.32 18.39
N LYS A 316 28.50 23.30 17.79
CA LYS A 316 28.67 23.68 16.38
C LYS A 316 27.83 22.81 15.43
N LEU A 317 27.80 21.48 15.69
CA LEU A 317 27.00 20.55 14.87
C LEU A 317 25.48 20.83 14.97
N GLU A 318 24.99 21.44 16.06
CA GLU A 318 23.58 21.87 16.14
C GLU A 318 23.21 22.95 15.11
N PHE A 319 24.18 23.68 14.56
CA PHE A 319 23.94 24.76 13.60
C PHE A 319 24.30 24.40 12.16
N ILE A 320 25.00 23.29 11.92
CA ILE A 320 25.31 22.82 10.56
C ILE A 320 24.02 22.37 9.88
N LEU A 321 23.82 22.79 8.65
CA LEU A 321 22.64 22.44 7.84
C LEU A 321 22.89 21.18 7.01
N ASP A 322 21.82 20.53 6.54
CA ASP A 322 21.92 19.34 5.71
C ASP A 322 22.71 19.58 4.42
N GLY A 323 22.59 20.78 3.83
CA GLY A 323 23.38 21.15 2.67
C GLY A 323 24.90 21.21 2.95
N ASP A 324 25.29 21.60 4.17
CA ASP A 324 26.70 21.56 4.61
C ASP A 324 27.14 20.11 4.91
N MET A 325 26.27 19.29 5.49
CA MET A 325 26.55 17.87 5.75
C MET A 325 26.67 17.06 4.47
N GLN A 326 25.86 17.35 3.45
CA GLN A 326 26.01 16.78 2.13
C GLN A 326 27.40 17.09 1.56
N ARG A 327 27.84 18.38 1.65
CA ARG A 327 29.17 18.80 1.24
C ARG A 327 30.28 18.12 2.06
N PHE A 328 30.09 17.96 3.38
CA PHE A 328 31.04 17.27 4.25
C PHE A 328 31.31 15.84 3.79
N GLY A 329 30.29 15.10 3.34
CA GLY A 329 30.39 13.73 2.86
C GLY A 329 31.42 13.56 1.71
N SER A 330 31.52 14.54 0.82
CA SER A 330 32.41 14.55 -0.37
C SER A 330 33.64 15.45 -0.24
N ALA A 331 33.81 16.17 0.90
CA ALA A 331 34.84 17.18 1.07
C ALA A 331 36.25 16.59 1.26
N SER A 332 37.28 17.37 0.87
CA SER A 332 38.69 17.07 1.20
C SER A 332 38.92 17.10 2.72
N VAL A 333 40.01 16.49 3.18
CA VAL A 333 40.39 16.52 4.61
C VAL A 333 40.53 17.96 5.10
N GLN A 334 41.13 18.83 4.29
CA GLN A 334 41.32 20.23 4.61
C GLN A 334 40.01 20.99 4.73
N ASP A 335 39.06 20.74 3.80
CA ASP A 335 37.73 21.33 3.86
C ASP A 335 36.94 20.81 5.06
N ARG A 336 37.01 19.52 5.39
CA ARG A 336 36.39 18.93 6.60
C ARG A 336 36.93 19.59 7.87
N ARG A 337 38.27 19.81 7.96
CA ARG A 337 38.88 20.56 9.05
C ARG A 337 38.32 21.97 9.18
N ALA A 338 38.29 22.69 8.07
CA ALA A 338 37.75 24.06 8.08
C ALA A 338 36.27 24.08 8.52
N MET A 339 35.47 23.15 8.02
CA MET A 339 34.05 23.06 8.41
C MET A 339 33.85 22.75 9.89
N LEU A 340 34.64 21.85 10.48
CA LEU A 340 34.46 21.38 11.84
C LEU A 340 35.13 22.28 12.88
N PHE A 341 36.35 22.77 12.62
CA PHE A 341 37.21 23.34 13.64
C PHE A 341 37.49 24.85 13.53
N ALA A 342 37.03 25.50 12.45
CA ALA A 342 37.14 26.97 12.39
C ALA A 342 36.07 27.66 13.23
N GLY A 343 36.39 28.85 13.77
CA GLY A 343 35.43 29.77 14.38
C GLY A 343 35.58 30.02 15.88
N SER A 344 36.36 29.24 16.61
CA SER A 344 36.79 29.57 17.98
C SER A 344 38.12 28.92 18.30
N SER A 345 38.84 29.48 19.31
CA SER A 345 40.13 28.97 19.82
C SER A 345 40.03 27.54 20.34
N GLU A 346 38.89 27.18 20.94
CA GLU A 346 38.61 25.88 21.51
C GLU A 346 38.45 24.82 20.40
N LEU A 347 37.70 25.15 19.32
CA LEU A 347 37.57 24.29 18.17
C LEU A 347 38.88 24.13 17.38
N GLU A 348 39.67 25.20 17.25
CA GLU A 348 40.98 25.13 16.62
C GLU A 348 41.95 24.25 17.42
N ALA A 349 41.95 24.35 18.75
CA ALA A 349 42.75 23.50 19.66
C ALA A 349 42.33 22.05 19.54
N LEU A 350 41.01 21.75 19.51
CA LEU A 350 40.46 20.42 19.29
C LEU A 350 40.90 19.86 17.92
N GLY A 351 40.81 20.67 16.88
CA GLY A 351 41.25 20.30 15.53
C GLY A 351 42.77 20.00 15.47
N ALA A 352 43.58 20.73 16.20
CA ALA A 352 45.04 20.50 16.31
C ALA A 352 45.40 19.21 17.07
N SER A 353 44.50 18.67 17.89
CA SER A 353 44.69 17.43 18.65
C SER A 353 44.50 16.15 17.87
N ILE A 354 43.99 16.21 16.63
CA ILE A 354 43.72 15.06 15.79
C ILE A 354 44.44 15.15 14.45
N SER A 355 44.90 14.00 13.97
CA SER A 355 45.63 13.88 12.70
C SER A 355 44.70 13.97 11.47
N ASP A 356 45.25 14.22 10.27
CA ASP A 356 44.53 14.19 9.02
C ASP A 356 43.91 12.82 8.70
N LYS A 357 44.60 11.73 9.14
CA LYS A 357 44.07 10.37 9.03
C LYS A 357 42.77 10.19 9.84
N GLU A 358 42.75 10.73 11.04
CA GLU A 358 41.57 10.70 11.92
C GLU A 358 40.43 11.54 11.33
N VAL A 359 40.73 12.74 10.78
CA VAL A 359 39.72 13.55 10.11
C VAL A 359 39.17 12.85 8.85
N ALA A 360 40.03 12.15 8.11
CA ALA A 360 39.59 11.38 6.94
C ALA A 360 38.65 10.23 7.31
N ALA A 361 38.81 9.63 8.50
CA ALA A 361 38.00 8.53 9.01
C ALA A 361 36.60 8.97 9.51
N LEU A 362 36.41 10.28 9.77
CA LEU A 362 35.10 10.80 10.19
C LEU A 362 34.06 10.59 9.09
N GLY A 363 33.01 9.85 9.38
CA GLY A 363 31.96 9.49 8.43
C GLY A 363 30.60 9.40 9.12
N PHE A 364 29.62 8.91 8.38
CA PHE A 364 28.25 8.78 8.86
C PHE A 364 27.97 7.41 9.44
N GLY A 365 27.09 7.35 10.43
CA GLY A 365 26.77 6.15 11.20
C GLY A 365 26.10 5.04 10.39
N GLY A 366 25.33 5.41 9.36
CA GLY A 366 24.69 4.43 8.45
C GLY A 366 25.66 3.63 7.57
N HIS A 367 26.97 3.90 7.64
CA HIS A 367 28.06 3.12 7.01
C HIS A 367 28.92 2.37 8.01
N ASP A 368 28.56 2.40 9.31
CA ASP A 368 29.31 1.74 10.39
C ASP A 368 28.56 0.49 10.85
N ARG A 369 29.10 -0.69 10.55
CA ARG A 369 28.48 -1.99 10.89
C ARG A 369 28.20 -2.14 12.38
N GLN A 370 29.12 -1.72 13.25
CA GLN A 370 29.01 -1.86 14.69
C GLN A 370 27.88 -0.97 15.23
N LYS A 371 27.83 0.29 14.79
CA LYS A 371 26.78 1.24 15.18
C LYS A 371 25.40 0.80 14.69
N ILE A 372 25.31 0.27 13.44
CA ILE A 372 24.07 -0.27 12.88
C ILE A 372 23.61 -1.49 13.68
N TYR A 373 24.52 -2.41 14.00
CA TYR A 373 24.20 -3.60 14.79
C TYR A 373 23.66 -3.23 16.18
N ALA A 374 24.29 -2.27 16.87
CA ALA A 374 23.80 -1.75 18.14
C ALA A 374 22.39 -1.14 17.99
N ALA A 375 22.17 -0.31 16.98
CA ALA A 375 20.88 0.33 16.70
C ALA A 375 19.77 -0.68 16.42
N PHE A 376 20.03 -1.69 15.57
CA PHE A 376 19.05 -2.73 15.24
C PHE A 376 18.80 -3.67 16.42
N SER A 377 19.84 -4.02 17.19
CA SER A 377 19.70 -4.79 18.44
C SER A 377 18.77 -4.09 19.42
N GLU A 378 18.91 -2.79 19.56
CA GLU A 378 18.09 -1.99 20.45
C GLU A 378 16.66 -1.81 19.90
N ALA A 379 16.50 -1.70 18.58
CA ALA A 379 15.20 -1.62 17.94
C ALA A 379 14.35 -2.90 18.17
N VAL A 380 14.94 -4.08 18.00
CA VAL A 380 14.23 -5.37 18.20
C VAL A 380 14.04 -5.73 19.69
N ALA A 381 14.79 -5.11 20.58
CA ALA A 381 14.61 -5.27 22.03
C ALA A 381 13.57 -4.31 22.63
N THR A 382 13.15 -3.31 21.87
CA THR A 382 12.16 -2.31 22.32
C THR A 382 10.81 -2.99 22.57
N GLN A 383 10.16 -2.60 23.67
CA GLN A 383 8.82 -3.09 24.03
C GLN A 383 7.83 -1.94 24.08
N ASP A 384 6.56 -2.27 23.90
CA ASP A 384 5.40 -1.35 24.05
C ASP A 384 5.35 -0.17 23.07
N ARG A 385 6.22 -0.10 22.08
CA ARG A 385 6.17 0.96 21.05
C ARG A 385 6.97 0.61 19.81
N PRO A 386 6.62 1.15 18.65
CA PRO A 386 7.41 1.00 17.42
C PRO A 386 8.73 1.79 17.53
N THR A 387 9.72 1.37 16.74
CA THR A 387 11.02 2.03 16.68
C THR A 387 11.33 2.55 15.29
N VAL A 388 11.91 3.75 15.21
CA VAL A 388 12.52 4.28 13.99
C VAL A 388 14.01 4.50 14.19
N VAL A 389 14.81 4.04 13.23
CA VAL A 389 16.25 4.31 13.11
C VAL A 389 16.44 5.36 12.03
N LEU A 390 16.90 6.56 12.40
CA LEU A 390 17.22 7.65 11.48
C LEU A 390 18.72 7.61 11.19
N ALA A 391 19.11 7.05 10.03
CA ALA A 391 20.49 6.75 9.73
C ALA A 391 21.07 7.72 8.68
N HIS A 392 22.09 8.51 9.06
CA HIS A 392 22.83 9.34 8.12
C HIS A 392 23.70 8.46 7.21
N THR A 393 23.62 8.71 5.90
CA THR A 393 24.41 8.06 4.86
C THR A 393 24.85 9.05 3.79
N ILE A 394 25.60 8.57 2.81
CA ILE A 394 26.00 9.33 1.62
C ILE A 394 25.35 8.66 0.39
N LYS A 395 24.60 9.43 -0.38
CA LYS A 395 24.05 8.92 -1.64
C LYS A 395 25.17 8.60 -2.62
N GLY A 396 25.15 7.39 -3.20
CA GLY A 396 26.25 6.94 -4.08
C GLY A 396 27.56 6.62 -3.36
N TYR A 397 27.50 6.25 -2.07
CA TYR A 397 28.69 5.93 -1.25
C TYR A 397 29.62 4.94 -1.95
N GLY A 398 30.86 5.36 -2.18
CA GLY A 398 31.92 4.57 -2.81
C GLY A 398 31.82 4.44 -4.33
N LEU A 399 30.91 5.11 -5.02
CA LEU A 399 30.77 5.07 -6.49
C LEU A 399 31.68 6.07 -7.24
N GLY A 400 32.69 6.60 -6.58
CA GLY A 400 33.61 7.56 -7.16
C GLY A 400 33.24 9.02 -6.92
N LYS A 401 34.25 9.91 -7.10
CA LYS A 401 34.14 11.34 -6.77
C LYS A 401 33.10 12.08 -7.60
N ALA A 402 32.82 11.61 -8.81
CA ALA A 402 31.83 12.24 -9.68
C ALA A 402 30.38 11.99 -9.24
N THR A 403 30.16 10.97 -8.39
CA THR A 403 28.81 10.50 -8.00
C THR A 403 28.57 10.68 -6.50
N GLU A 404 29.56 10.34 -5.66
CA GLU A 404 29.38 10.26 -4.21
C GLU A 404 29.01 11.63 -3.60
N GLY A 405 27.80 11.74 -3.01
CA GLY A 405 27.29 12.97 -2.41
C GLY A 405 26.85 14.06 -3.40
N MET A 406 26.97 13.84 -4.70
CA MET A 406 26.63 14.84 -5.71
C MET A 406 25.14 14.79 -6.06
N ASN A 407 24.52 15.94 -6.39
CA ASN A 407 23.10 16.00 -6.75
C ASN A 407 22.75 15.15 -8.00
N ILE A 408 23.72 14.97 -8.91
CA ILE A 408 23.56 14.11 -10.08
C ILE A 408 23.54 12.61 -9.76
N ALA A 409 23.90 12.21 -8.54
CA ALA A 409 24.06 10.80 -8.13
C ALA A 409 22.82 9.93 -8.40
N HIS A 410 21.63 10.49 -8.30
CA HIS A 410 20.39 9.74 -8.53
C HIS A 410 20.25 9.25 -9.97
N ASN A 411 20.60 10.08 -10.94
CA ASN A 411 20.46 9.81 -12.38
C ASN A 411 21.73 9.25 -13.02
N GLN A 412 22.76 8.94 -12.21
CA GLN A 412 24.03 8.42 -12.72
C GLN A 412 23.84 7.00 -13.24
N LYS A 413 23.72 6.87 -14.57
CA LYS A 413 23.56 5.59 -15.28
C LYS A 413 24.86 5.03 -15.82
N LYS A 414 25.94 5.82 -15.82
CA LYS A 414 27.25 5.44 -16.36
C LYS A 414 28.33 5.83 -15.35
N LEU A 415 29.12 4.86 -14.96
CA LEU A 415 30.34 5.07 -14.20
C LEU A 415 31.52 4.98 -15.19
N SER A 416 32.51 5.84 -15.04
CA SER A 416 33.75 5.75 -15.80
C SER A 416 34.59 4.56 -15.33
N VAL A 417 35.52 4.09 -16.15
CA VAL A 417 36.47 3.06 -15.72
C VAL A 417 37.22 3.50 -14.47
N SER A 418 37.61 4.77 -14.39
CA SER A 418 38.27 5.35 -13.20
C SER A 418 37.41 5.31 -11.94
N ASP A 419 36.07 5.50 -12.06
CA ASP A 419 35.16 5.36 -10.91
C ASP A 419 35.08 3.90 -10.44
N LEU A 420 35.06 2.96 -11.37
CA LEU A 420 35.06 1.52 -11.07
C LEU A 420 36.37 1.06 -10.44
N GLU A 421 37.50 1.55 -10.92
CA GLU A 421 38.82 1.32 -10.31
C GLU A 421 38.86 1.89 -8.88
N HIS A 422 38.36 3.09 -8.68
CA HIS A 422 38.27 3.69 -7.36
C HIS A 422 37.38 2.86 -6.41
N MET A 423 36.25 2.35 -6.91
CA MET A 423 35.35 1.48 -6.14
C MET A 423 36.07 0.16 -5.79
N ARG A 424 36.74 -0.48 -6.75
CA ARG A 424 37.54 -1.71 -6.54
C ARG A 424 38.56 -1.51 -5.42
N ASP A 425 39.37 -0.48 -5.55
CA ASP A 425 40.50 -0.22 -4.64
C ASP A 425 39.99 0.17 -3.24
N ARG A 426 38.92 0.97 -3.14
CA ARG A 426 38.32 1.38 -1.86
C ARG A 426 37.75 0.22 -1.07
N PHE A 427 37.08 -0.71 -1.73
CA PHE A 427 36.44 -1.87 -1.08
C PHE A 427 37.23 -3.17 -1.23
N SER A 428 38.46 -3.10 -1.75
CA SER A 428 39.31 -4.27 -1.97
C SER A 428 38.60 -5.38 -2.77
N ILE A 429 37.83 -4.98 -3.80
CA ILE A 429 37.06 -5.94 -4.62
C ILE A 429 38.02 -6.88 -5.39
N PRO A 430 37.88 -8.21 -5.28
CA PRO A 430 38.82 -9.15 -5.84
C PRO A 430 38.60 -9.42 -7.36
N ILE A 431 38.77 -8.36 -8.18
CA ILE A 431 38.63 -8.42 -9.65
C ILE A 431 39.84 -7.91 -10.38
N THR A 432 40.14 -8.49 -11.55
CA THR A 432 41.15 -8.03 -12.48
C THR A 432 40.64 -6.89 -13.35
N ASP A 433 41.53 -6.11 -13.97
CA ASP A 433 41.16 -5.03 -14.88
C ASP A 433 40.26 -5.52 -16.02
N LYS A 434 40.54 -6.71 -16.57
CA LYS A 434 39.74 -7.34 -17.62
C LYS A 434 38.30 -7.66 -17.16
N GLN A 435 38.14 -8.18 -15.94
CA GLN A 435 36.82 -8.45 -15.36
C GLN A 435 36.05 -7.15 -15.09
N LEU A 436 36.77 -6.11 -14.66
CA LEU A 436 36.22 -4.79 -14.46
C LEU A 436 35.65 -4.18 -15.74
N GLU A 437 36.45 -4.22 -16.84
CA GLU A 437 36.04 -3.72 -18.17
C GLU A 437 34.83 -4.50 -18.74
N ASN A 438 34.77 -5.81 -18.51
CA ASN A 438 33.70 -6.69 -18.96
C ASN A 438 32.45 -6.61 -18.05
N LEU A 439 32.58 -6.04 -16.85
CA LEU A 439 31.56 -6.09 -15.82
C LEU A 439 31.20 -7.54 -15.44
N ASP A 440 32.20 -8.42 -15.29
CA ASP A 440 32.00 -9.83 -14.97
C ASP A 440 31.40 -9.95 -13.54
N PHE A 441 30.43 -10.83 -13.34
CA PHE A 441 29.96 -11.17 -12.01
C PHE A 441 30.97 -12.07 -11.31
N ILE A 442 31.07 -11.91 -9.98
CA ILE A 442 32.05 -12.67 -9.18
C ILE A 442 31.36 -13.35 -7.99
N LYS A 443 31.85 -14.53 -7.65
CA LYS A 443 31.46 -15.28 -6.45
C LYS A 443 32.69 -15.65 -5.64
N PRO A 444 32.60 -15.70 -4.30
CA PRO A 444 33.67 -16.30 -3.50
C PRO A 444 33.82 -17.78 -3.84
N ALA A 445 35.05 -18.32 -3.70
CA ALA A 445 35.26 -19.73 -3.83
C ALA A 445 34.39 -20.53 -2.84
N ALA A 446 33.86 -21.67 -3.25
CA ALA A 446 32.90 -22.44 -2.46
C ALA A 446 33.46 -22.91 -1.09
N ASP A 447 34.76 -23.08 -0.99
CA ASP A 447 35.49 -23.45 0.23
C ASP A 447 36.07 -22.25 0.98
N SER A 448 35.76 -21.01 0.56
CA SER A 448 36.23 -19.80 1.22
C SER A 448 35.50 -19.54 2.53
N LYS A 449 36.17 -18.78 3.43
CA LYS A 449 35.54 -18.32 4.67
C LYS A 449 34.29 -17.50 4.43
N VAL A 450 34.26 -16.68 3.37
CA VAL A 450 33.11 -15.84 3.00
C VAL A 450 31.92 -16.71 2.58
N ALA A 451 32.11 -17.73 1.76
CA ALA A 451 31.06 -18.66 1.38
C ALA A 451 30.49 -19.41 2.61
N GLY A 452 31.39 -19.90 3.47
CA GLY A 452 30.99 -20.56 4.72
C GLY A 452 30.20 -19.62 5.66
N TYR A 453 30.66 -18.37 5.81
CA TYR A 453 29.99 -17.36 6.62
C TYR A 453 28.56 -17.07 6.08
N LEU A 454 28.44 -16.78 4.78
CA LEU A 454 27.18 -16.51 4.13
C LEU A 454 26.15 -17.63 4.36
N GLN A 455 26.57 -18.88 4.17
CA GLN A 455 25.74 -20.07 4.36
C GLN A 455 25.33 -20.24 5.83
N THR A 456 26.30 -20.13 6.75
CA THR A 456 26.03 -20.29 8.20
C THR A 456 25.04 -19.26 8.70
N ARG A 457 25.25 -17.97 8.37
CA ARG A 457 24.35 -16.90 8.83
C ARG A 457 22.91 -17.11 8.34
N ARG A 458 22.73 -17.50 7.06
CA ARG A 458 21.40 -17.76 6.54
C ARG A 458 20.73 -18.99 7.14
N GLN A 459 21.50 -20.05 7.44
CA GLN A 459 20.98 -21.23 8.12
C GLN A 459 20.53 -20.89 9.56
N GLU A 460 21.32 -20.13 10.32
CA GLU A 460 20.99 -19.71 11.68
C GLU A 460 19.74 -18.82 11.71
N LEU A 461 19.52 -18.00 10.68
CA LEU A 461 18.35 -17.13 10.54
C LEU A 461 17.16 -17.80 9.81
N GLY A 462 17.21 -19.12 9.60
CA GLY A 462 16.08 -19.91 9.12
C GLY A 462 16.02 -20.15 7.60
N GLY A 463 16.95 -19.62 6.80
CA GLY A 463 17.01 -19.85 5.36
C GLY A 463 16.96 -18.58 4.51
N SER A 464 16.44 -18.72 3.31
CA SER A 464 16.40 -17.64 2.31
C SER A 464 15.47 -16.48 2.68
N PHE A 465 15.93 -15.25 2.42
CA PHE A 465 15.17 -14.02 2.65
C PHE A 465 15.51 -12.95 1.58
N PRO A 466 14.55 -12.14 1.05
CA PRO A 466 13.12 -12.33 1.20
C PRO A 466 12.66 -13.62 0.52
N ALA A 467 11.55 -14.17 0.97
CA ALA A 467 10.90 -15.30 0.34
C ALA A 467 9.39 -15.17 0.51
N ARG A 468 8.61 -15.73 -0.41
CA ARG A 468 7.17 -15.67 -0.41
C ARG A 468 6.58 -17.03 -0.80
N ARG A 469 5.43 -17.38 -0.19
CA ARG A 469 4.66 -18.56 -0.60
C ARG A 469 3.71 -18.19 -1.73
N LEU A 470 3.58 -19.08 -2.71
CA LEU A 470 2.58 -18.95 -3.77
C LEU A 470 1.16 -19.20 -3.25
N ASN A 471 1.01 -20.18 -2.37
CA ASN A 471 -0.23 -20.56 -1.72
C ASN A 471 0.07 -20.97 -0.28
N ALA A 472 -0.97 -21.02 0.55
CA ALA A 472 -0.87 -21.63 1.87
C ALA A 472 -0.82 -23.17 1.75
N ASP A 473 -0.22 -23.81 2.73
CA ASP A 473 -0.14 -25.28 2.78
C ASP A 473 -1.51 -25.93 2.94
N GLN A 474 -2.46 -25.22 3.55
CA GLN A 474 -3.84 -25.66 3.73
C GLN A 474 -4.79 -24.76 2.93
N SER A 475 -5.56 -25.38 2.02
CA SER A 475 -6.66 -24.70 1.34
C SER A 475 -7.89 -24.60 2.25
N LEU A 476 -8.74 -23.62 2.01
CA LEU A 476 -10.02 -23.48 2.70
C LEU A 476 -11.11 -24.28 1.97
N THR A 477 -11.95 -24.96 2.73
CA THR A 477 -13.21 -25.50 2.21
C THR A 477 -14.24 -24.40 2.22
N THR A 478 -14.54 -23.85 1.05
CA THR A 478 -15.51 -22.76 0.87
C THR A 478 -16.94 -23.31 0.87
N PRO A 479 -17.93 -22.53 1.35
CA PRO A 479 -19.34 -22.95 1.28
C PRO A 479 -19.80 -23.04 -0.18
N ASP A 480 -20.64 -24.04 -0.46
CA ASP A 480 -21.35 -24.15 -1.75
C ASP A 480 -22.54 -23.17 -1.81
N LEU A 481 -23.19 -23.08 -2.97
CA LEU A 481 -24.30 -22.15 -3.17
C LEU A 481 -25.53 -22.47 -2.30
N ASN A 482 -25.70 -23.72 -1.87
CA ASN A 482 -26.83 -24.11 -1.00
C ASN A 482 -26.74 -23.47 0.39
N ALA A 483 -25.54 -23.11 0.85
CA ALA A 483 -25.37 -22.38 2.10
C ALA A 483 -26.09 -21.01 2.09
N PHE A 484 -26.44 -20.51 0.92
CA PHE A 484 -27.11 -19.22 0.71
C PHE A 484 -28.57 -19.36 0.31
N GLU A 485 -29.19 -20.55 0.45
CA GLU A 485 -30.57 -20.85 0.01
C GLU A 485 -31.59 -19.81 0.48
N SER A 486 -31.48 -19.34 1.73
CA SER A 486 -32.35 -18.30 2.30
C SER A 486 -32.20 -16.93 1.62
N ILE A 487 -31.11 -16.68 0.91
CA ILE A 487 -30.86 -15.47 0.14
C ILE A 487 -31.30 -15.67 -1.31
N LEU A 488 -31.08 -16.86 -1.85
CA LEU A 488 -31.51 -17.23 -3.21
C LEU A 488 -33.02 -17.23 -3.37
N GLY A 489 -33.77 -17.50 -2.30
CA GLY A 489 -35.23 -17.45 -2.23
C GLY A 489 -35.81 -16.02 -2.28
N GLY A 490 -34.94 -14.98 -2.26
CA GLY A 490 -35.36 -13.59 -2.28
C GLY A 490 -35.73 -13.02 -0.90
N SER A 491 -36.51 -11.95 -0.85
CA SER A 491 -36.83 -11.22 0.38
C SER A 491 -38.22 -11.51 0.97
N GLU A 492 -38.97 -12.44 0.39
CA GLU A 492 -40.30 -12.86 0.87
C GLU A 492 -41.28 -11.67 1.08
N GLY A 493 -41.31 -10.73 0.12
CA GLY A 493 -42.15 -9.54 0.15
C GLY A 493 -41.61 -8.40 1.05
N ARG A 494 -40.44 -8.56 1.69
CA ARG A 494 -39.82 -7.48 2.47
C ARG A 494 -38.93 -6.62 1.60
N SER A 495 -39.02 -5.32 1.79
CA SER A 495 -38.09 -4.38 1.14
C SER A 495 -36.79 -4.30 1.94
N ILE A 496 -35.67 -4.68 1.32
CA ILE A 496 -34.32 -4.59 1.87
C ILE A 496 -33.36 -3.99 0.84
N SER A 497 -32.23 -3.49 1.27
CA SER A 497 -31.15 -3.04 0.37
C SER A 497 -30.16 -4.17 0.10
N THR A 498 -29.35 -4.02 -0.96
CA THR A 498 -28.24 -4.96 -1.23
C THR A 498 -27.17 -4.90 -0.13
N THR A 499 -26.98 -3.75 0.54
CA THR A 499 -26.14 -3.65 1.75
C THR A 499 -26.67 -4.55 2.88
N MET A 500 -27.98 -4.56 3.13
CA MET A 500 -28.59 -5.47 4.13
C MET A 500 -28.55 -6.93 3.69
N ALA A 501 -28.62 -7.20 2.38
CA ALA A 501 -28.41 -8.55 1.86
C ALA A 501 -26.97 -9.04 2.14
N PHE A 502 -25.97 -8.17 1.97
CA PHE A 502 -24.58 -8.46 2.35
C PHE A 502 -24.45 -8.79 3.84
N VAL A 503 -25.03 -7.98 4.73
CA VAL A 503 -24.97 -8.23 6.18
C VAL A 503 -25.53 -9.62 6.54
N ARG A 504 -26.60 -10.05 5.84
CA ARG A 504 -27.15 -11.40 6.01
C ARG A 504 -26.18 -12.46 5.49
N ILE A 505 -25.58 -12.28 4.32
CA ILE A 505 -24.55 -13.16 3.76
C ILE A 505 -23.37 -13.26 4.75
N LEU A 506 -22.84 -12.14 5.22
CA LEU A 506 -21.76 -12.09 6.18
C LEU A 506 -22.11 -12.86 7.47
N SER A 507 -23.34 -12.71 7.95
CA SER A 507 -23.84 -13.46 9.12
C SER A 507 -23.90 -14.97 8.89
N LEU A 508 -24.17 -15.44 7.66
CA LEU A 508 -24.10 -16.87 7.31
C LEU A 508 -22.66 -17.35 7.31
N LEU A 509 -21.75 -16.59 6.68
CA LEU A 509 -20.32 -16.91 6.62
C LEU A 509 -19.66 -16.96 8.00
N LEU A 510 -20.03 -16.05 8.91
CA LEU A 510 -19.57 -16.02 10.30
C LEU A 510 -20.09 -17.21 11.17
N ARG A 511 -21.01 -18.02 10.65
CA ARG A 511 -21.51 -19.27 11.28
C ARG A 511 -20.96 -20.51 10.60
N ASP A 512 -20.34 -20.39 9.45
CA ASP A 512 -19.76 -21.53 8.74
C ASP A 512 -18.59 -22.11 9.54
N LYS A 513 -18.60 -23.43 9.74
CA LYS A 513 -17.65 -24.13 10.61
C LYS A 513 -16.21 -24.12 10.08
N ASN A 514 -16.04 -24.01 8.76
CA ASN A 514 -14.74 -24.10 8.09
C ASN A 514 -14.05 -22.75 8.00
N ILE A 515 -14.83 -21.66 7.79
CA ILE A 515 -14.26 -20.35 7.42
C ILE A 515 -14.56 -19.23 8.42
N LYS A 516 -15.46 -19.42 9.41
CA LYS A 516 -15.87 -18.34 10.35
C LYS A 516 -14.71 -17.57 10.98
N ASP A 517 -13.66 -18.29 11.41
CA ASP A 517 -12.50 -17.72 12.08
C ASP A 517 -11.53 -17.03 11.11
N ARG A 518 -11.72 -17.23 9.80
CA ARG A 518 -10.95 -16.63 8.71
C ARG A 518 -11.55 -15.34 8.18
N ILE A 519 -12.83 -15.08 8.47
CA ILE A 519 -13.53 -13.86 8.02
C ILE A 519 -12.97 -12.64 8.76
N VAL A 520 -12.65 -11.59 8.02
CA VAL A 520 -12.15 -10.32 8.56
C VAL A 520 -13.02 -9.19 8.01
N PRO A 521 -14.09 -8.78 8.72
CA PRO A 521 -14.82 -7.58 8.36
C PRO A 521 -13.99 -6.34 8.70
N ILE A 522 -13.96 -5.36 7.79
CA ILE A 522 -13.16 -4.13 7.92
C ILE A 522 -14.05 -2.94 7.54
N VAL A 523 -14.10 -1.91 8.38
CA VAL A 523 -14.97 -0.74 8.20
C VAL A 523 -14.25 0.54 8.62
N PRO A 524 -14.40 1.65 7.86
CA PRO A 524 -13.84 2.95 8.23
C PRO A 524 -14.87 3.78 9.02
N ASP A 525 -15.22 3.36 10.25
CA ASP A 525 -16.17 4.03 11.17
C ASP A 525 -17.62 4.14 10.66
N GLU A 526 -18.08 3.17 9.86
CA GLU A 526 -19.40 3.21 9.20
C GLU A 526 -20.26 1.97 9.49
N SER A 527 -19.93 1.20 10.52
CA SER A 527 -20.64 -0.05 10.84
C SER A 527 -22.14 0.15 11.03
N ARG A 528 -22.57 1.25 11.67
CA ARG A 528 -24.00 1.57 11.91
C ARG A 528 -24.69 1.99 10.62
N THR A 529 -24.02 2.75 9.76
CA THR A 529 -24.54 3.15 8.45
C THR A 529 -24.82 1.93 7.56
N PHE A 530 -23.98 0.91 7.66
CA PHE A 530 -24.14 -0.33 6.88
C PHE A 530 -25.01 -1.39 7.56
N GLY A 531 -25.54 -1.11 8.75
CA GLY A 531 -26.37 -2.06 9.50
C GLY A 531 -25.57 -3.24 10.11
N MET A 532 -24.29 -3.02 10.36
CA MET A 532 -23.37 -4.03 10.91
C MET A 532 -23.19 -3.96 12.43
N GLU A 533 -23.87 -3.05 13.12
CA GLU A 533 -23.74 -2.86 14.56
C GLU A 533 -24.05 -4.11 15.40
N GLY A 534 -24.83 -5.04 14.86
CA GLY A 534 -25.07 -6.34 15.48
C GLY A 534 -23.81 -7.17 15.66
N LEU A 535 -22.78 -6.94 14.83
CA LEU A 535 -21.49 -7.63 14.89
C LEU A 535 -20.67 -7.19 16.12
N PHE A 536 -20.86 -5.98 16.65
CA PHE A 536 -20.15 -5.50 17.84
C PHE A 536 -20.28 -6.46 19.01
N ARG A 537 -21.46 -7.04 19.18
CA ARG A 537 -21.71 -8.03 20.23
C ARG A 537 -21.36 -9.45 19.81
N GLN A 538 -21.61 -9.79 18.55
CA GLN A 538 -21.45 -11.16 18.05
C GLN A 538 -19.98 -11.58 17.95
N ILE A 539 -19.13 -10.74 17.38
CA ILE A 539 -17.73 -11.03 17.09
C ILE A 539 -16.75 -10.03 17.73
N GLY A 540 -17.23 -8.93 18.29
CA GLY A 540 -16.43 -7.87 18.92
C GLY A 540 -15.62 -7.04 17.93
N ILE A 541 -15.33 -5.81 18.34
CA ILE A 541 -14.39 -4.91 17.66
C ILE A 541 -13.00 -5.23 18.19
N TYR A 542 -12.03 -5.34 17.29
CA TYR A 542 -10.63 -5.59 17.68
C TYR A 542 -10.01 -4.33 18.29
N SER A 543 -9.41 -4.49 19.46
CA SER A 543 -8.55 -3.50 20.10
C SER A 543 -7.32 -4.20 20.68
N ALA A 544 -6.12 -3.79 20.29
CA ALA A 544 -4.87 -4.41 20.75
C ALA A 544 -4.70 -4.35 22.29
N THR A 545 -5.25 -3.31 22.92
CA THR A 545 -5.22 -3.08 24.38
C THR A 545 -6.45 -3.56 25.14
N GLY A 546 -7.52 -3.98 24.42
CA GLY A 546 -8.81 -4.31 25.01
C GLY A 546 -9.69 -3.08 25.21
N GLN A 547 -10.60 -3.12 26.18
CA GLN A 547 -11.53 -2.02 26.51
C GLN A 547 -11.44 -1.67 27.99
N ASP A 548 -10.69 -0.61 28.32
CA ASP A 548 -10.43 -0.16 29.67
C ASP A 548 -11.45 0.89 30.18
N TYR A 549 -12.56 1.06 29.46
CA TYR A 549 -13.64 1.99 29.81
C TYR A 549 -15.01 1.33 29.67
N ASP A 550 -16.03 1.89 30.35
CA ASP A 550 -17.42 1.51 30.15
C ASP A 550 -18.02 2.33 29.01
N PRO A 551 -18.52 1.69 27.93
CA PRO A 551 -19.15 2.41 26.84
C PRO A 551 -20.46 3.08 27.29
N VAL A 552 -20.72 4.30 26.82
CA VAL A 552 -21.93 5.09 27.19
C VAL A 552 -23.23 4.40 26.80
N ASP A 553 -23.17 3.52 25.79
CA ASP A 553 -24.31 2.75 25.27
C ASP A 553 -24.39 1.32 25.86
N LYS A 554 -23.68 1.01 26.94
CA LYS A 554 -23.62 -0.32 27.59
C LYS A 554 -25.02 -0.91 27.92
N GLY A 555 -25.99 -0.05 28.14
CA GLY A 555 -27.40 -0.45 28.36
C GLY A 555 -28.16 -0.84 27.10
N GLN A 556 -27.62 -0.63 25.90
CA GLN A 556 -28.25 -0.99 24.63
C GLN A 556 -27.90 -2.44 24.21
N ILE A 557 -28.76 -3.04 23.39
CA ILE A 557 -28.56 -4.41 22.92
C ILE A 557 -27.31 -4.50 22.01
N MET A 558 -27.05 -3.46 21.22
CA MET A 558 -25.96 -3.39 20.23
C MET A 558 -24.96 -2.30 20.63
N TYR A 559 -24.43 -2.39 21.86
CA TYR A 559 -23.43 -1.44 22.34
C TYR A 559 -22.04 -1.65 21.73
N TYR A 560 -21.23 -0.60 21.73
CA TYR A 560 -19.86 -0.60 21.23
C TYR A 560 -18.97 -1.46 22.14
N LYS A 561 -18.47 -2.59 21.62
CA LYS A 561 -17.73 -3.58 22.41
C LYS A 561 -16.40 -3.89 21.77
N GLU A 562 -15.32 -3.49 22.43
CA GLU A 562 -13.95 -3.81 22.04
C GLU A 562 -13.38 -4.99 22.81
N SER A 563 -12.49 -5.73 22.19
CA SER A 563 -11.68 -6.76 22.85
C SER A 563 -10.44 -7.12 22.04
N GLN A 564 -9.41 -7.65 22.71
CA GLN A 564 -8.21 -8.16 22.04
C GLN A 564 -8.52 -9.35 21.09
N GLN A 565 -9.60 -10.06 21.32
CA GLN A 565 -10.06 -11.17 20.47
C GLN A 565 -11.17 -10.74 19.50
N GLY A 566 -11.47 -9.46 19.42
CA GLY A 566 -12.45 -8.93 18.46
C GLY A 566 -12.07 -9.29 17.03
N GLN A 567 -13.07 -9.54 16.21
CA GLN A 567 -12.86 -9.99 14.83
C GLN A 567 -13.07 -8.85 13.82
N LEU A 568 -13.94 -7.88 14.14
CA LEU A 568 -14.21 -6.71 13.31
C LEU A 568 -13.08 -5.69 13.47
N LEU A 569 -12.50 -5.24 12.37
CA LEU A 569 -11.56 -4.13 12.32
C LEU A 569 -12.32 -2.83 12.04
N GLU A 570 -12.50 -2.03 13.07
CA GLU A 570 -13.08 -0.68 13.00
C GLU A 570 -11.91 0.31 12.93
N GLU A 571 -11.65 0.84 11.73
CA GLU A 571 -10.39 1.54 11.43
C GLU A 571 -10.42 3.05 11.68
N GLY A 572 -11.61 3.59 11.99
CA GLY A 572 -11.84 5.03 12.05
C GLY A 572 -11.95 5.63 10.63
N ILE A 573 -12.12 6.94 10.53
CA ILE A 573 -12.27 7.68 9.26
C ILE A 573 -10.90 7.70 8.55
N ASN A 574 -10.52 6.57 7.98
CA ASN A 574 -9.20 6.35 7.40
C ASN A 574 -9.25 5.24 6.34
N GLU A 575 -9.66 5.57 5.14
CA GLU A 575 -9.80 4.59 4.04
C GLU A 575 -8.45 4.00 3.62
N ALA A 576 -7.37 4.78 3.63
CA ALA A 576 -6.04 4.28 3.30
C ALA A 576 -5.57 3.22 4.31
N GLY A 577 -5.76 3.47 5.61
CA GLY A 577 -5.42 2.51 6.66
C GLY A 577 -6.33 1.27 6.64
N ALA A 578 -7.64 1.46 6.45
CA ALA A 578 -8.58 0.34 6.31
C ALA A 578 -8.22 -0.54 5.10
N PHE A 579 -7.82 0.07 3.99
CA PHE A 579 -7.33 -0.68 2.83
C PHE A 579 -6.04 -1.43 3.13
N CYS A 580 -5.09 -0.83 3.86
CA CYS A 580 -3.85 -1.52 4.27
C CYS A 580 -4.13 -2.70 5.21
N SER A 581 -5.11 -2.61 6.12
CA SER A 581 -5.59 -3.74 6.91
C SER A 581 -6.18 -4.85 6.02
N TRP A 582 -6.98 -4.46 5.02
CA TRP A 582 -7.51 -5.39 4.04
C TRP A 582 -6.37 -6.06 3.24
N LEU A 583 -5.38 -5.31 2.79
CA LEU A 583 -4.23 -5.84 2.04
C LEU A 583 -3.42 -6.84 2.87
N ALA A 584 -3.16 -6.53 4.15
CA ALA A 584 -2.46 -7.43 5.06
C ALA A 584 -3.21 -8.75 5.26
N ALA A 585 -4.54 -8.69 5.39
CA ALA A 585 -5.39 -9.88 5.47
C ALA A 585 -5.46 -10.64 4.13
N ALA A 586 -5.59 -9.91 3.01
CA ALA A 586 -5.72 -10.45 1.65
C ALA A 586 -4.46 -11.18 1.15
N THR A 587 -3.28 -10.84 1.72
CA THR A 587 -2.00 -11.48 1.42
C THR A 587 -1.54 -12.46 2.51
N SER A 588 -2.36 -12.69 3.53
CA SER A 588 -2.01 -13.53 4.68
C SER A 588 -1.74 -15.00 4.31
N TYR A 589 -2.38 -15.51 3.26
CA TYR A 589 -2.10 -16.84 2.72
C TYR A 589 -0.61 -17.02 2.37
N SER A 590 0.00 -15.98 1.85
CA SER A 590 1.39 -15.94 1.43
C SER A 590 2.35 -15.59 2.57
N ASN A 591 2.05 -14.49 3.31
CA ASN A 591 2.94 -13.93 4.33
C ASN A 591 2.89 -14.70 5.65
N ASN A 592 1.76 -15.38 5.94
CA ASN A 592 1.52 -16.03 7.23
C ASN A 592 1.18 -17.53 7.11
N ASN A 593 1.18 -18.09 5.89
CA ASN A 593 0.69 -19.44 5.63
C ASN A 593 -0.74 -19.68 6.17
N LEU A 594 -1.55 -18.63 6.21
CA LEU A 594 -2.87 -18.63 6.83
C LEU A 594 -3.85 -17.85 5.95
N PRO A 595 -4.67 -18.49 5.11
CA PRO A 595 -5.65 -17.79 4.30
C PRO A 595 -6.66 -17.06 5.19
N MET A 596 -6.82 -15.74 4.99
CA MET A 596 -7.86 -14.94 5.62
C MET A 596 -8.76 -14.35 4.55
N ILE A 597 -10.03 -14.14 4.87
CA ILE A 597 -11.08 -13.70 3.94
C ILE A 597 -11.52 -12.29 4.35
N PRO A 598 -10.86 -11.23 3.87
CA PRO A 598 -11.24 -9.87 4.23
C PRO A 598 -12.40 -9.36 3.39
N PHE A 599 -13.33 -8.69 4.09
CA PHE A 599 -14.43 -7.92 3.52
C PHE A 599 -14.27 -6.47 3.97
N TYR A 600 -13.78 -5.59 3.09
CA TYR A 600 -13.67 -4.18 3.35
C TYR A 600 -14.86 -3.45 2.74
N ILE A 601 -15.74 -2.92 3.60
CA ILE A 601 -16.94 -2.16 3.21
C ILE A 601 -16.73 -0.68 3.51
N TYR A 602 -17.04 0.17 2.52
CA TYR A 602 -16.81 1.62 2.58
C TYR A 602 -17.75 2.36 1.63
N TYR A 603 -17.85 3.67 1.76
CA TYR A 603 -18.51 4.50 0.75
C TYR A 603 -17.78 4.39 -0.58
N SER A 604 -18.45 3.95 -1.65
CA SER A 604 -17.83 3.70 -2.96
C SER A 604 -17.13 4.95 -3.53
N MET A 605 -17.64 6.14 -3.24
CA MET A 605 -17.05 7.41 -3.64
C MET A 605 -15.65 7.62 -3.05
N PHE A 606 -15.38 7.14 -1.82
CA PHE A 606 -14.10 7.28 -1.16
C PHE A 606 -13.16 6.09 -1.38
N GLY A 607 -13.51 5.21 -2.32
CA GLY A 607 -12.71 4.07 -2.74
C GLY A 607 -11.58 4.45 -3.73
N PHE A 608 -11.68 3.94 -4.95
CA PHE A 608 -10.59 4.01 -5.95
C PHE A 608 -10.05 5.42 -6.22
N GLN A 609 -10.84 6.47 -6.14
CA GLN A 609 -10.32 7.83 -6.31
C GLN A 609 -9.43 8.30 -5.16
N ARG A 610 -9.51 7.67 -3.97
CA ARG A 610 -8.67 7.98 -2.80
C ARG A 610 -7.57 6.96 -2.57
N ILE A 611 -7.83 5.67 -2.86
CA ILE A 611 -6.93 4.56 -2.57
C ILE A 611 -6.47 3.82 -3.84
N GLY A 612 -6.54 4.46 -5.01
CA GLY A 612 -6.26 3.81 -6.29
C GLY A 612 -4.87 3.22 -6.40
N ASP A 613 -3.86 3.91 -5.87
CA ASP A 613 -2.49 3.43 -5.85
C ASP A 613 -2.32 2.17 -4.96
N LEU A 614 -2.92 2.17 -3.78
CA LEU A 614 -2.96 0.99 -2.91
C LEU A 614 -3.71 -0.18 -3.57
N ALA A 615 -4.80 0.12 -4.31
CA ALA A 615 -5.55 -0.91 -5.04
C ALA A 615 -4.74 -1.51 -6.20
N TRP A 616 -3.96 -0.70 -6.91
CA TRP A 616 -3.01 -1.17 -7.90
C TRP A 616 -1.92 -2.05 -7.28
N ALA A 617 -1.31 -1.58 -6.18
CA ALA A 617 -0.32 -2.34 -5.42
C ALA A 617 -0.88 -3.67 -4.87
N ALA A 618 -2.17 -3.72 -4.49
CA ALA A 618 -2.84 -4.95 -4.09
C ALA A 618 -2.93 -5.96 -5.23
N GLY A 619 -3.15 -5.48 -6.46
CA GLY A 619 -3.08 -6.31 -7.66
C GLY A 619 -1.71 -6.94 -7.85
N ASP A 620 -0.66 -6.14 -7.77
CA ASP A 620 0.74 -6.60 -7.81
C ASP A 620 1.07 -7.58 -6.66
N ALA A 621 0.58 -7.28 -5.46
CA ALA A 621 0.75 -8.15 -4.28
C ALA A 621 -0.03 -9.47 -4.35
N ARG A 622 -0.81 -9.71 -5.42
CA ARG A 622 -1.64 -10.91 -5.60
C ARG A 622 -2.66 -11.09 -4.46
N ALA A 623 -3.27 -9.98 -4.04
CA ALA A 623 -4.25 -9.96 -2.96
C ALA A 623 -5.51 -10.77 -3.31
N ARG A 624 -6.13 -11.40 -2.29
CA ARG A 624 -7.38 -12.17 -2.40
C ARG A 624 -8.37 -11.68 -1.35
N GLY A 625 -9.52 -11.17 -1.76
CA GLY A 625 -10.52 -10.63 -0.84
C GLY A 625 -11.60 -9.82 -1.55
N PHE A 626 -12.50 -9.24 -0.75
CA PHE A 626 -13.63 -8.48 -1.26
C PHE A 626 -13.52 -7.01 -0.83
N LEU A 627 -13.62 -6.11 -1.81
CA LEU A 627 -13.84 -4.68 -1.66
C LEU A 627 -15.32 -4.41 -1.94
N LEU A 628 -16.00 -3.78 -1.01
CA LEU A 628 -17.44 -3.58 -1.05
C LEU A 628 -17.76 -2.09 -1.06
N GLY A 629 -18.01 -1.55 -2.24
CA GLY A 629 -18.42 -0.15 -2.42
C GLY A 629 -19.88 0.05 -2.02
N ALA A 630 -20.13 0.38 -0.77
CA ALA A 630 -21.48 0.62 -0.26
C ALA A 630 -21.94 2.03 -0.56
N THR A 631 -23.26 2.26 -0.45
CA THR A 631 -23.90 3.54 -0.81
C THR A 631 -23.60 3.99 -2.24
N ALA A 632 -23.44 3.02 -3.16
CA ALA A 632 -23.12 3.27 -4.54
C ALA A 632 -24.30 3.80 -5.34
N GLY A 633 -23.98 4.33 -6.52
CA GLY A 633 -24.96 4.86 -7.47
C GLY A 633 -25.23 6.35 -7.28
N ARG A 634 -25.07 7.11 -8.37
CA ARG A 634 -25.13 8.58 -8.31
C ARG A 634 -26.51 9.12 -7.94
N THR A 635 -27.57 8.42 -8.35
CA THR A 635 -28.95 8.80 -8.00
C THR A 635 -29.46 8.07 -6.77
N THR A 636 -28.88 6.94 -6.42
CA THR A 636 -29.40 6.05 -5.38
C THR A 636 -29.08 6.54 -3.98
N LEU A 637 -27.96 7.22 -3.77
CA LEU A 637 -27.59 7.81 -2.48
C LEU A 637 -28.45 9.02 -2.10
N ALA A 638 -29.12 9.64 -3.06
CA ALA A 638 -30.09 10.74 -2.87
C ALA A 638 -29.45 12.02 -2.29
N GLY A 639 -29.93 12.50 -1.13
CA GLY A 639 -29.64 13.81 -0.57
C GLY A 639 -28.19 14.12 -0.18
N GLU A 640 -27.29 13.15 -0.17
CA GLU A 640 -25.87 13.32 0.21
C GLU A 640 -25.06 14.22 -0.75
N GLY A 641 -25.44 14.24 -2.02
CA GLY A 641 -24.93 15.18 -3.02
C GLY A 641 -23.54 14.87 -3.58
N LEU A 642 -22.96 15.87 -4.22
CA LEU A 642 -21.87 15.78 -5.17
C LEU A 642 -20.65 14.97 -4.69
N GLN A 643 -20.18 15.19 -3.47
CA GLN A 643 -18.94 14.55 -2.97
C GLN A 643 -19.16 13.12 -2.44
N HIS A 644 -20.41 12.66 -2.31
CA HIS A 644 -20.77 11.34 -1.79
C HIS A 644 -21.31 10.41 -2.87
N THR A 645 -21.87 10.97 -3.95
CA THR A 645 -22.57 10.19 -4.99
C THR A 645 -21.61 9.65 -6.03
N ASP A 646 -21.26 8.38 -5.89
CA ASP A 646 -20.37 7.67 -6.82
C ASP A 646 -21.06 7.41 -8.16
N GLY A 647 -20.38 7.70 -9.24
CA GLY A 647 -20.80 7.37 -10.59
C GLY A 647 -19.65 6.82 -11.46
N HIS A 648 -18.49 6.52 -10.89
CA HIS A 648 -17.28 6.24 -11.69
C HIS A 648 -16.36 5.16 -11.13
N SER A 649 -16.60 4.61 -9.94
CA SER A 649 -15.72 3.63 -9.29
C SER A 649 -15.50 2.38 -10.13
N HIS A 650 -16.50 1.90 -10.88
CA HIS A 650 -16.36 0.76 -11.79
C HIS A 650 -15.42 1.05 -12.96
N VAL A 651 -15.32 2.29 -13.42
CA VAL A 651 -14.37 2.66 -14.47
C VAL A 651 -12.94 2.58 -13.92
N PHE A 652 -12.72 3.07 -12.70
CA PHE A 652 -11.42 2.95 -12.04
C PHE A 652 -11.04 1.49 -11.72
N SER A 653 -11.96 0.68 -11.22
CA SER A 653 -11.68 -0.73 -10.95
C SER A 653 -11.33 -1.52 -12.23
N SER A 654 -11.90 -1.12 -13.36
CA SER A 654 -11.71 -1.82 -14.64
C SER A 654 -10.29 -1.73 -15.21
N VAL A 655 -9.48 -0.75 -14.77
CA VAL A 655 -8.09 -0.60 -15.23
C VAL A 655 -7.13 -1.56 -14.51
N ILE A 656 -7.53 -2.15 -13.39
CA ILE A 656 -6.70 -3.09 -12.64
C ILE A 656 -6.91 -4.51 -13.17
N PRO A 657 -5.86 -5.18 -13.70
CA PRO A 657 -6.04 -6.42 -14.47
C PRO A 657 -6.72 -7.57 -13.72
N ASN A 658 -6.44 -7.73 -12.43
CA ASN A 658 -6.95 -8.81 -11.59
C ASN A 658 -8.02 -8.36 -10.57
N CYS A 659 -8.57 -7.16 -10.72
CA CYS A 659 -9.76 -6.71 -10.01
C CYS A 659 -11.02 -7.10 -10.78
N VAL A 660 -11.86 -7.96 -10.22
CA VAL A 660 -13.11 -8.45 -10.83
C VAL A 660 -14.27 -7.64 -10.26
N SER A 661 -15.00 -6.89 -11.10
CA SER A 661 -16.01 -5.94 -10.59
C SER A 661 -17.44 -6.28 -11.00
N TYR A 662 -18.38 -6.15 -10.04
CA TYR A 662 -19.81 -6.41 -10.23
C TYR A 662 -20.69 -5.33 -9.59
N ASP A 663 -21.84 -5.08 -10.24
CA ASP A 663 -22.90 -4.18 -9.77
C ASP A 663 -24.25 -4.93 -9.67
N PRO A 664 -24.46 -5.76 -8.64
CA PRO A 664 -25.67 -6.58 -8.51
C PRO A 664 -26.90 -5.73 -8.13
N THR A 665 -28.04 -6.10 -8.67
CA THR A 665 -29.35 -5.55 -8.31
C THR A 665 -30.00 -6.34 -7.18
N TYR A 666 -29.97 -7.66 -7.26
CA TYR A 666 -30.72 -8.53 -6.37
C TYR A 666 -29.82 -9.33 -5.41
N SER A 667 -30.40 -9.67 -4.25
CA SER A 667 -29.68 -10.42 -3.21
C SER A 667 -29.09 -11.76 -3.69
N TYR A 668 -29.80 -12.45 -4.56
CA TYR A 668 -29.33 -13.72 -5.12
C TYR A 668 -28.13 -13.52 -6.06
N GLU A 669 -28.08 -12.40 -6.83
CA GLU A 669 -26.90 -12.06 -7.64
C GLU A 669 -25.69 -11.87 -6.74
N LEU A 670 -25.84 -11.11 -5.66
CA LEU A 670 -24.79 -10.88 -4.69
C LEU A 670 -24.28 -12.19 -4.06
N ALA A 671 -25.20 -13.09 -3.69
CA ALA A 671 -24.85 -14.39 -3.10
C ALA A 671 -24.07 -15.27 -4.08
N VAL A 672 -24.51 -15.34 -5.35
CA VAL A 672 -23.82 -16.09 -6.42
C VAL A 672 -22.44 -15.52 -6.69
N ILE A 673 -22.29 -14.19 -6.80
CA ILE A 673 -21.02 -13.53 -7.05
C ILE A 673 -20.05 -13.77 -5.89
N MET A 674 -20.51 -13.63 -4.63
CA MET A 674 -19.68 -13.86 -3.46
C MET A 674 -19.25 -15.32 -3.32
N GLN A 675 -20.16 -16.26 -3.52
CA GLN A 675 -19.82 -17.69 -3.49
C GLN A 675 -18.77 -18.03 -4.55
N HIS A 676 -18.97 -17.56 -5.77
CA HIS A 676 -18.01 -17.76 -6.86
C HIS A 676 -16.65 -17.12 -6.55
N GLY A 677 -16.64 -15.92 -5.94
CA GLY A 677 -15.41 -15.26 -5.51
C GLY A 677 -14.66 -16.04 -4.43
N LEU A 678 -15.38 -16.59 -3.44
CA LEU A 678 -14.80 -17.46 -2.42
C LEU A 678 -14.15 -18.70 -3.03
N GLU A 679 -14.84 -19.35 -3.97
CA GLU A 679 -14.34 -20.54 -4.66
C GLU A 679 -13.09 -20.22 -5.50
N ARG A 680 -13.11 -19.15 -6.30
CA ARG A 680 -11.94 -18.74 -7.11
C ARG A 680 -10.73 -18.44 -6.25
N MET A 681 -10.88 -17.56 -5.25
CA MET A 681 -9.76 -17.06 -4.45
C MET A 681 -9.21 -18.07 -3.45
N TYR A 682 -10.09 -18.87 -2.82
CA TYR A 682 -9.72 -19.73 -1.68
C TYR A 682 -9.90 -21.22 -1.95
N GLY A 683 -10.78 -21.62 -2.85
CA GLY A 683 -10.89 -23.00 -3.35
C GLY A 683 -9.84 -23.28 -4.42
N ASN A 684 -9.79 -22.43 -5.47
CA ASN A 684 -8.93 -22.60 -6.63
C ASN A 684 -7.60 -21.84 -6.54
N ASN A 685 -7.40 -21.00 -5.52
CA ASN A 685 -6.20 -20.19 -5.30
C ASN A 685 -5.89 -19.20 -6.45
N GLU A 686 -6.90 -18.65 -7.10
CA GLU A 686 -6.70 -17.64 -8.14
C GLU A 686 -6.31 -16.29 -7.53
N ASP A 687 -5.32 -15.62 -8.13
CA ASP A 687 -4.82 -14.31 -7.69
C ASP A 687 -5.66 -13.17 -8.26
N VAL A 688 -6.88 -13.10 -7.80
CA VAL A 688 -7.86 -12.05 -8.12
C VAL A 688 -8.46 -11.52 -6.83
N TYR A 689 -9.00 -10.30 -6.88
CA TYR A 689 -9.86 -9.78 -5.83
C TYR A 689 -11.12 -9.16 -6.42
N TYR A 690 -12.17 -9.09 -5.63
CA TYR A 690 -13.49 -8.66 -6.08
C TYR A 690 -13.79 -7.24 -5.62
N TYR A 691 -14.33 -6.42 -6.52
CA TYR A 691 -15.00 -5.18 -6.20
C TYR A 691 -16.49 -5.32 -6.50
N ILE A 692 -17.33 -5.14 -5.50
CA ILE A 692 -18.79 -5.28 -5.62
C ILE A 692 -19.44 -4.04 -5.06
N THR A 693 -20.28 -3.37 -5.86
CA THR A 693 -21.06 -2.23 -5.38
C THR A 693 -22.35 -2.70 -4.71
N MET A 694 -22.75 -1.96 -3.68
CA MET A 694 -23.95 -2.21 -2.91
C MET A 694 -24.67 -0.89 -2.64
N MET A 695 -25.97 -0.94 -2.47
CA MET A 695 -26.84 0.23 -2.44
C MET A 695 -27.69 0.26 -1.17
N ASN A 696 -28.09 1.47 -0.75
CA ASN A 696 -28.91 1.69 0.44
C ASN A 696 -30.41 1.86 0.12
N GLU A 697 -30.84 1.73 -1.13
CA GLU A 697 -32.26 1.74 -1.49
C GLU A 697 -32.93 0.41 -1.17
N ASN A 698 -34.04 0.46 -0.45
CA ASN A 698 -34.81 -0.72 -0.08
C ASN A 698 -35.85 -1.06 -1.17
N TYR A 699 -35.91 -2.31 -1.59
CA TYR A 699 -36.90 -2.87 -2.49
C TYR A 699 -37.04 -4.38 -2.29
N GLU A 700 -38.07 -4.97 -2.89
CA GLU A 700 -38.29 -6.41 -2.88
C GLU A 700 -37.27 -7.12 -3.78
N HIS A 701 -36.73 -8.22 -3.30
CA HIS A 701 -35.86 -9.08 -4.06
C HIS A 701 -36.60 -10.38 -4.43
N PRO A 702 -36.79 -10.65 -5.71
CA PRO A 702 -37.43 -11.89 -6.16
C PRO A 702 -36.52 -13.11 -5.91
N PRO A 703 -37.06 -14.34 -5.95
CA PRO A 703 -36.22 -15.53 -5.96
C PRO A 703 -35.38 -15.60 -7.23
N MET A 704 -34.23 -16.26 -7.16
CA MET A 704 -33.33 -16.44 -8.29
C MET A 704 -34.01 -17.19 -9.43
N PRO A 705 -33.99 -16.67 -10.67
CA PRO A 705 -34.50 -17.39 -11.83
C PRO A 705 -33.71 -18.69 -12.05
N GLN A 706 -34.44 -19.74 -12.48
CA GLN A 706 -33.80 -21.04 -12.76
C GLN A 706 -32.76 -20.90 -13.89
N GLY A 707 -31.53 -21.38 -13.63
CA GLY A 707 -30.43 -21.34 -14.62
C GLY A 707 -29.70 -19.99 -14.71
N ALA A 708 -30.04 -18.99 -13.90
CA ALA A 708 -29.41 -17.67 -13.94
C ALA A 708 -27.97 -17.64 -13.44
N GLN A 709 -27.53 -18.62 -12.64
CA GLN A 709 -26.23 -18.63 -11.97
C GLN A 709 -25.06 -18.36 -12.91
N GLU A 710 -25.00 -19.07 -14.04
CA GLU A 710 -23.90 -18.92 -14.99
C GLU A 710 -23.87 -17.52 -15.62
N GLY A 711 -25.05 -17.00 -15.99
CA GLY A 711 -25.18 -15.65 -16.56
C GLY A 711 -24.81 -14.56 -15.58
N ILE A 712 -25.18 -14.70 -14.30
CA ILE A 712 -24.79 -13.78 -13.21
C ILE A 712 -23.26 -13.67 -13.15
N ILE A 713 -22.57 -14.81 -13.17
CA ILE A 713 -21.10 -14.87 -13.12
C ILE A 713 -20.47 -14.29 -14.40
N LYS A 714 -21.05 -14.57 -15.56
CA LYS A 714 -20.53 -14.09 -16.86
C LYS A 714 -20.82 -12.62 -17.14
N GLY A 715 -21.61 -11.95 -16.30
CA GLY A 715 -21.87 -10.52 -16.37
C GLY A 715 -23.24 -10.13 -16.89
N MET A 716 -24.07 -11.06 -17.41
CA MET A 716 -25.45 -10.77 -17.83
C MET A 716 -26.33 -12.02 -17.91
N TYR A 717 -27.62 -11.85 -17.64
CA TYR A 717 -28.62 -12.89 -17.87
C TYR A 717 -29.99 -12.27 -18.19
N LYS A 718 -30.80 -13.01 -18.93
CA LYS A 718 -32.17 -12.58 -19.23
C LYS A 718 -33.06 -12.71 -18.02
N LEU A 719 -33.60 -11.57 -17.55
CA LEU A 719 -34.43 -11.49 -16.36
C LEU A 719 -35.90 -11.82 -16.72
N LYS A 720 -36.45 -11.16 -17.72
CA LYS A 720 -37.84 -11.35 -18.13
C LYS A 720 -38.13 -10.88 -19.57
N ALA A 721 -39.28 -11.26 -20.07
CA ALA A 721 -39.81 -10.85 -21.37
C ALA A 721 -41.17 -10.22 -21.17
N LEU A 722 -41.41 -9.08 -21.83
CA LEU A 722 -42.71 -8.39 -21.84
C LEU A 722 -43.24 -8.31 -23.27
N GLY A 723 -44.57 -8.39 -23.40
CA GLY A 723 -45.23 -8.40 -24.71
C GLY A 723 -45.15 -9.71 -25.48
N HIS A 724 -45.90 -9.80 -26.57
CA HIS A 724 -45.98 -10.98 -27.43
C HIS A 724 -45.33 -10.75 -28.79
N GLY A 725 -44.87 -11.83 -29.46
CA GLY A 725 -44.31 -11.73 -30.79
C GLY A 725 -42.80 -11.52 -30.83
N LYS A 726 -42.31 -11.02 -32.01
CA LYS A 726 -40.87 -10.69 -32.22
C LYS A 726 -40.48 -9.54 -31.30
N ARG A 727 -39.33 -9.66 -30.67
CA ARG A 727 -38.73 -8.58 -29.81
C ARG A 727 -38.40 -7.39 -30.69
N GLN A 728 -38.79 -6.21 -30.18
CA GLN A 728 -38.56 -4.93 -30.86
C GLN A 728 -37.44 -4.11 -30.20
N ALA A 729 -37.14 -4.39 -28.95
CA ALA A 729 -35.97 -3.84 -28.24
C ALA A 729 -35.49 -4.76 -27.14
N VAL A 730 -34.20 -4.66 -26.82
CA VAL A 730 -33.57 -5.30 -25.69
C VAL A 730 -33.14 -4.23 -24.68
N LEU A 731 -33.49 -4.39 -23.42
CA LEU A 731 -33.22 -3.41 -22.35
C LEU A 731 -32.22 -4.01 -21.36
N PHE A 732 -31.11 -3.29 -21.13
CA PHE A 732 -30.07 -3.62 -20.16
C PHE A 732 -30.15 -2.70 -18.96
N GLY A 733 -30.10 -3.26 -17.76
CA GLY A 733 -30.01 -2.51 -16.52
C GLY A 733 -29.04 -3.15 -15.53
N CYS A 734 -28.42 -2.33 -14.67
CA CYS A 734 -27.59 -2.81 -13.58
C CYS A 734 -27.89 -2.05 -12.30
N GLY A 735 -27.54 -2.64 -11.15
CA GLY A 735 -27.78 -2.03 -9.86
C GLY A 735 -29.22 -1.57 -9.67
N ALA A 736 -29.45 -0.46 -8.96
CA ALA A 736 -30.79 0.05 -8.69
C ALA A 736 -31.56 0.47 -9.96
N ILE A 737 -30.86 0.81 -11.05
CA ILE A 737 -31.49 1.27 -12.30
C ILE A 737 -32.14 0.13 -13.09
N LEU A 738 -31.80 -1.12 -12.85
CA LEU A 738 -32.52 -2.26 -13.43
C LEU A 738 -34.03 -2.18 -13.13
N ARG A 739 -34.42 -1.69 -11.96
CA ARG A 739 -35.83 -1.50 -11.59
C ARG A 739 -36.52 -0.43 -12.46
N GLU A 740 -35.83 0.65 -12.80
CA GLU A 740 -36.33 1.65 -13.74
C GLU A 740 -36.48 1.05 -15.15
N VAL A 741 -35.55 0.17 -15.56
CA VAL A 741 -35.61 -0.58 -16.83
C VAL A 741 -36.82 -1.51 -16.86
N GLU A 742 -37.13 -2.18 -15.77
CA GLU A 742 -38.33 -3.04 -15.66
C GLU A 742 -39.62 -2.24 -15.80
N VAL A 743 -39.69 -1.06 -15.16
CA VAL A 743 -40.85 -0.15 -15.29
C VAL A 743 -40.92 0.41 -16.70
N ALA A 744 -39.80 0.77 -17.34
CA ALA A 744 -39.75 1.23 -18.72
C ALA A 744 -40.27 0.18 -19.71
N ALA A 745 -39.89 -1.08 -19.53
CA ALA A 745 -40.39 -2.19 -20.32
C ALA A 745 -41.91 -2.34 -20.22
N LYS A 746 -42.47 -2.10 -19.03
CA LYS A 746 -43.93 -2.11 -18.83
C LYS A 746 -44.59 -0.90 -19.51
N LEU A 747 -44.03 0.30 -19.41
CA LEU A 747 -44.54 1.49 -20.12
C LEU A 747 -44.54 1.28 -21.64
N LEU A 748 -43.48 0.71 -22.21
CA LEU A 748 -43.39 0.38 -23.65
C LEU A 748 -44.43 -0.62 -24.06
N GLN A 749 -44.72 -1.61 -23.24
CA GLN A 749 -45.78 -2.58 -23.54
C GLN A 749 -47.18 -2.01 -23.41
N ASP A 750 -47.48 -1.31 -22.31
CA ASP A 750 -48.83 -0.81 -21.99
C ASP A 750 -49.24 0.37 -22.87
N ASP A 751 -48.35 1.31 -23.15
CA ASP A 751 -48.66 2.52 -23.92
C ASP A 751 -48.48 2.36 -25.42
N TYR A 752 -47.52 1.54 -25.87
CA TYR A 752 -47.10 1.47 -27.30
C TYR A 752 -47.08 0.04 -27.86
N ASN A 753 -47.47 -0.98 -27.10
CA ASN A 753 -47.44 -2.39 -27.47
C ASN A 753 -46.08 -2.86 -28.01
N ILE A 754 -44.97 -2.33 -27.48
CA ILE A 754 -43.59 -2.72 -27.85
C ILE A 754 -43.14 -3.91 -26.99
N ALA A 755 -42.81 -5.00 -27.69
CA ALA A 755 -42.35 -6.21 -27.06
C ALA A 755 -40.82 -6.13 -26.75
N THR A 756 -40.45 -6.31 -25.46
CA THR A 756 -39.08 -6.15 -24.99
C THR A 756 -38.58 -7.37 -24.20
N ASP A 757 -37.26 -7.58 -24.23
CA ASP A 757 -36.57 -8.46 -23.29
C ASP A 757 -35.71 -7.62 -22.34
N VAL A 758 -35.85 -7.86 -21.04
CA VAL A 758 -35.09 -7.20 -19.98
C VAL A 758 -33.96 -8.12 -19.51
N TRP A 759 -32.74 -7.57 -19.48
CA TRP A 759 -31.55 -8.26 -19.05
C TRP A 759 -30.94 -7.54 -17.82
N SER A 760 -30.60 -8.32 -16.80
CA SER A 760 -29.75 -7.83 -15.72
C SER A 760 -28.28 -7.93 -16.12
N ILE A 761 -27.60 -6.80 -16.07
CA ILE A 761 -26.16 -6.73 -16.33
C ILE A 761 -25.47 -6.64 -14.98
N THR A 762 -24.85 -7.72 -14.57
CA THR A 762 -24.13 -7.78 -13.30
C THR A 762 -22.69 -7.25 -13.44
N SER A 763 -22.10 -7.26 -14.66
CA SER A 763 -20.77 -6.73 -14.91
C SER A 763 -20.51 -6.38 -16.38
N PHE A 764 -20.48 -5.11 -16.71
CA PHE A 764 -19.99 -4.65 -18.02
C PHE A 764 -18.51 -4.95 -18.24
N THR A 765 -17.71 -4.89 -17.18
CA THR A 765 -16.26 -5.14 -17.23
C THR A 765 -15.93 -6.59 -17.59
N GLU A 766 -16.62 -7.56 -16.99
CA GLU A 766 -16.38 -8.98 -17.31
C GLU A 766 -16.89 -9.36 -18.69
N LEU A 767 -18.00 -8.76 -19.15
CA LEU A 767 -18.47 -8.90 -20.52
C LEU A 767 -17.44 -8.39 -21.53
N LYS A 768 -16.86 -7.20 -21.29
CA LYS A 768 -15.78 -6.64 -22.10
C LYS A 768 -14.55 -7.57 -22.11
N ARG A 769 -14.05 -7.97 -20.93
CA ARG A 769 -12.89 -8.86 -20.81
C ARG A 769 -13.07 -10.18 -21.55
N ASN A 770 -14.26 -10.78 -21.44
CA ASN A 770 -14.61 -12.00 -22.18
C ASN A 770 -14.54 -11.75 -23.69
N ALA A 771 -15.11 -10.65 -24.17
CA ALA A 771 -15.16 -10.33 -25.59
C ALA A 771 -13.75 -10.03 -26.16
N GLU A 772 -12.94 -9.27 -25.45
CA GLU A 772 -11.55 -8.97 -25.82
C GLU A 772 -10.69 -10.25 -25.85
N LYS A 773 -10.86 -11.16 -24.89
CA LYS A 773 -10.19 -12.46 -24.86
C LYS A 773 -10.55 -13.31 -26.07
N CYS A 774 -11.84 -13.32 -26.48
CA CYS A 774 -12.28 -14.01 -27.67
C CYS A 774 -11.70 -13.38 -28.95
N LEU A 775 -11.70 -12.05 -29.03
CA LEU A 775 -11.14 -11.32 -30.19
C LEU A 775 -9.62 -11.59 -30.29
N HIS A 776 -8.89 -11.48 -29.22
CA HIS A 776 -7.46 -11.80 -29.18
C HIS A 776 -7.19 -13.23 -29.63
N HIS A 777 -7.96 -14.21 -29.12
CA HIS A 777 -7.83 -15.59 -29.56
C HIS A 777 -8.05 -15.75 -31.08
N ASN A 778 -9.07 -15.11 -31.61
CA ASN A 778 -9.42 -15.20 -33.02
C ASN A 778 -8.35 -14.57 -33.93
N MET A 779 -7.77 -13.46 -33.52
CA MET A 779 -6.70 -12.79 -34.25
C MET A 779 -5.39 -13.60 -34.28
N HIS A 780 -5.09 -14.36 -33.23
CA HIS A 780 -3.85 -15.13 -33.12
C HIS A 780 -4.00 -16.61 -33.52
N ASN A 781 -5.23 -17.06 -33.83
CA ASN A 781 -5.53 -18.45 -34.24
C ASN A 781 -6.42 -18.50 -35.45
N ILE A 782 -6.00 -17.91 -36.59
CA ILE A 782 -6.78 -17.71 -37.80
C ILE A 782 -7.33 -19.03 -38.37
N SER A 783 -6.59 -20.14 -38.21
CA SER A 783 -6.98 -21.47 -38.69
C SER A 783 -7.96 -22.19 -37.77
N ALA A 784 -8.19 -21.69 -36.56
CA ALA A 784 -9.11 -22.28 -35.59
C ALA A 784 -10.56 -21.76 -35.81
N LYS A 785 -11.56 -22.54 -35.39
CA LYS A 785 -12.94 -22.05 -35.41
C LYS A 785 -13.04 -20.80 -34.50
N PRO A 786 -13.51 -19.65 -35.00
CA PRO A 786 -13.63 -18.44 -34.23
C PRO A 786 -14.47 -18.65 -32.98
N LYS A 787 -13.96 -18.15 -31.85
CA LYS A 787 -14.70 -18.10 -30.58
C LYS A 787 -15.65 -16.92 -30.60
N LYS A 788 -16.89 -17.15 -30.20
CA LYS A 788 -17.90 -16.12 -30.01
C LYS A 788 -17.90 -15.67 -28.55
N SER A 789 -17.90 -14.37 -28.31
CA SER A 789 -17.99 -13.86 -26.93
C SER A 789 -19.39 -14.14 -26.37
N TYR A 790 -19.48 -14.19 -25.05
CA TYR A 790 -20.74 -14.47 -24.35
C TYR A 790 -21.83 -13.48 -24.76
N ILE A 791 -21.54 -12.17 -24.67
CA ILE A 791 -22.50 -11.13 -25.05
C ILE A 791 -22.92 -11.25 -26.53
N ALA A 792 -21.99 -11.54 -27.45
CA ALA A 792 -22.32 -11.71 -28.84
C ALA A 792 -23.17 -12.97 -29.07
N ALA A 793 -22.99 -14.03 -28.31
CA ALA A 793 -23.77 -15.24 -28.37
C ALA A 793 -25.21 -15.02 -27.91
N GLU A 794 -25.40 -14.34 -26.79
CA GLU A 794 -26.72 -14.04 -26.24
C GLU A 794 -27.52 -13.05 -27.10
N LEU A 795 -26.84 -12.10 -27.75
CA LEU A 795 -27.50 -11.11 -28.60
C LEU A 795 -27.73 -11.56 -30.06
N ASP A 796 -27.21 -12.68 -30.47
CA ASP A 796 -27.29 -13.16 -31.89
C ASP A 796 -28.71 -13.40 -32.38
N VAL A 797 -29.61 -13.65 -31.46
CA VAL A 797 -31.05 -13.93 -31.78
C VAL A 797 -31.86 -12.64 -31.96
N TYR A 798 -31.29 -11.47 -31.71
CA TYR A 798 -31.95 -10.20 -31.74
C TYR A 798 -31.52 -9.36 -32.96
N ASP A 799 -32.52 -8.84 -33.66
CA ASP A 799 -32.37 -7.89 -34.77
C ASP A 799 -33.10 -6.59 -34.42
N CYS A 800 -32.76 -6.02 -33.27
CA CYS A 800 -33.41 -4.84 -32.70
C CYS A 800 -32.43 -4.06 -31.86
N PRO A 801 -32.72 -2.78 -31.53
CA PRO A 801 -31.84 -1.95 -30.71
C PRO A 801 -31.70 -2.47 -29.27
N VAL A 802 -30.54 -2.22 -28.70
CA VAL A 802 -30.21 -2.49 -27.31
C VAL A 802 -30.05 -1.15 -26.56
N ILE A 803 -30.77 -0.98 -25.48
CA ILE A 803 -30.72 0.23 -24.65
C ILE A 803 -30.20 -0.16 -23.27
N ALA A 804 -29.08 0.42 -22.85
CA ALA A 804 -28.47 0.18 -21.55
C ALA A 804 -28.61 1.40 -20.63
N ALA A 805 -29.06 1.17 -19.40
CA ALA A 805 -29.17 2.23 -18.38
C ALA A 805 -28.42 1.84 -17.11
N THR A 806 -27.70 2.80 -16.54
CA THR A 806 -26.83 2.60 -15.36
C THR A 806 -26.88 3.83 -14.44
N ASP A 807 -26.63 3.62 -13.13
CA ASP A 807 -26.49 4.69 -12.15
C ASP A 807 -25.06 5.31 -12.12
N TYR A 808 -24.24 4.89 -13.05
CA TYR A 808 -22.87 5.39 -13.24
C TYR A 808 -22.78 6.20 -14.53
N ILE A 809 -21.62 6.83 -14.77
CA ILE A 809 -21.37 7.52 -16.03
C ILE A 809 -21.49 6.55 -17.22
N ARG A 810 -21.96 7.05 -18.38
CA ARG A 810 -22.18 6.23 -19.57
C ARG A 810 -20.96 5.41 -19.99
N THR A 811 -19.76 5.91 -19.74
CA THR A 811 -18.50 5.18 -20.01
C THR A 811 -18.49 3.77 -19.43
N PHE A 812 -19.18 3.53 -18.32
CA PHE A 812 -19.28 2.19 -17.73
C PHE A 812 -20.01 1.22 -18.65
N ALA A 813 -21.16 1.60 -19.19
CA ALA A 813 -21.93 0.79 -20.14
C ALA A 813 -21.32 0.80 -21.55
N GLU A 814 -20.65 1.87 -21.96
CA GLU A 814 -20.00 2.01 -23.25
C GLU A 814 -18.85 1.00 -23.49
N GLN A 815 -18.31 0.41 -22.45
CA GLN A 815 -17.22 -0.57 -22.52
C GLN A 815 -17.52 -1.75 -23.46
N ILE A 816 -18.79 -2.12 -23.62
CA ILE A 816 -19.20 -3.27 -24.44
C ILE A 816 -19.64 -2.89 -25.86
N ARG A 817 -19.72 -1.60 -26.19
CA ARG A 817 -20.15 -1.13 -27.53
C ARG A 817 -19.44 -1.81 -28.71
N PRO A 818 -18.11 -1.97 -28.70
CA PRO A 818 -17.39 -2.59 -29.83
C PRO A 818 -17.78 -4.07 -30.08
N HIS A 819 -18.46 -4.69 -29.12
CA HIS A 819 -18.77 -6.11 -29.08
C HIS A 819 -20.24 -6.41 -29.36
N ILE A 820 -21.05 -5.36 -29.61
CA ILE A 820 -22.48 -5.43 -29.92
C ILE A 820 -22.70 -5.02 -31.38
N LYS A 821 -23.37 -5.85 -32.14
CA LYS A 821 -23.72 -5.57 -33.55
C LYS A 821 -24.98 -4.72 -33.68
N ASN A 822 -25.88 -4.83 -32.73
CA ASN A 822 -27.14 -4.12 -32.70
C ASN A 822 -26.91 -2.61 -32.49
N PRO A 823 -27.81 -1.74 -32.97
CA PRO A 823 -27.82 -0.34 -32.56
C PRO A 823 -27.84 -0.25 -31.01
N TYR A 824 -26.84 0.44 -30.43
CA TYR A 824 -26.62 0.45 -28.97
C TYR A 824 -26.70 1.86 -28.45
N HIS A 825 -27.60 2.11 -27.49
CA HIS A 825 -27.80 3.39 -26.83
C HIS A 825 -27.58 3.24 -25.34
N THR A 826 -26.89 4.21 -24.75
CA THR A 826 -26.55 4.19 -23.33
C THR A 826 -27.12 5.40 -22.60
N LEU A 827 -27.68 5.17 -21.42
CA LEU A 827 -28.11 6.15 -20.46
C LEU A 827 -27.28 6.02 -19.19
N GLY A 828 -26.83 7.13 -18.64
CA GLY A 828 -25.98 7.16 -17.45
C GLY A 828 -25.95 8.53 -16.82
N THR A 829 -25.28 8.63 -15.69
CA THR A 829 -25.28 9.80 -14.80
C THR A 829 -24.04 10.66 -15.02
N ASP A 830 -23.80 11.11 -16.26
CA ASP A 830 -22.66 11.97 -16.59
C ASP A 830 -22.74 13.33 -15.89
N GLY A 831 -21.57 13.89 -15.54
CA GLY A 831 -21.44 15.17 -14.83
C GLY A 831 -21.26 14.99 -13.32
N TYR A 832 -21.40 16.07 -12.58
CA TYR A 832 -21.30 16.05 -11.12
C TYR A 832 -22.60 15.56 -10.47
N GLY A 833 -22.49 14.92 -9.32
CA GLY A 833 -23.64 14.54 -8.50
C GLY A 833 -24.45 15.74 -8.01
N ARG A 834 -25.71 15.49 -7.68
CA ARG A 834 -26.66 16.47 -7.15
C ARG A 834 -27.35 15.93 -5.90
N SER A 835 -27.85 16.82 -5.08
CA SER A 835 -28.64 16.51 -3.89
C SER A 835 -30.12 16.72 -4.17
N ASP A 836 -30.90 15.64 -4.21
CA ASP A 836 -32.37 15.67 -4.33
C ASP A 836 -32.91 14.26 -3.98
N THR A 837 -34.21 14.05 -4.15
CA THR A 837 -34.85 12.73 -4.09
C THR A 837 -34.38 11.85 -5.23
N ARG A 838 -34.35 10.51 -5.04
CA ARG A 838 -33.98 9.55 -6.08
C ARG A 838 -34.77 9.75 -7.38
N ALA A 839 -36.07 9.95 -7.27
CA ALA A 839 -36.94 10.16 -8.44
C ALA A 839 -36.51 11.39 -9.26
N LYS A 840 -36.22 12.52 -8.58
CA LYS A 840 -35.78 13.75 -9.25
C LYS A 840 -34.37 13.62 -9.84
N LEU A 841 -33.46 12.94 -9.13
CA LEU A 841 -32.12 12.70 -9.64
C LEU A 841 -32.14 11.81 -10.87
N ARG A 842 -32.94 10.74 -10.89
CA ARG A 842 -33.11 9.87 -12.07
C ARG A 842 -33.70 10.62 -13.26
N GLU A 843 -34.71 11.47 -13.03
CA GLU A 843 -35.27 12.38 -14.05
C GLU A 843 -34.20 13.37 -14.55
N TYR A 844 -33.45 14.00 -13.63
CA TYR A 844 -32.39 14.95 -13.96
C TYR A 844 -31.30 14.32 -14.84
N PHE A 845 -30.81 13.15 -14.50
CA PHE A 845 -29.81 12.43 -15.30
C PHE A 845 -30.39 11.67 -16.50
N GLY A 846 -31.72 11.54 -16.61
CA GLY A 846 -32.39 10.83 -17.69
C GLY A 846 -32.20 9.31 -17.62
N VAL A 847 -32.15 8.74 -16.41
CA VAL A 847 -32.06 7.30 -16.16
C VAL A 847 -33.32 6.73 -15.47
N ASP A 848 -34.39 7.54 -15.41
CA ASP A 848 -35.72 7.12 -14.97
C ASP A 848 -36.46 6.31 -16.04
N ALA A 849 -37.49 5.61 -15.65
CA ALA A 849 -38.24 4.71 -16.52
C ALA A 849 -38.81 5.39 -17.80
N LYS A 850 -39.25 6.65 -17.68
CA LYS A 850 -39.78 7.42 -18.81
C LYS A 850 -38.70 7.79 -19.81
N SER A 851 -37.55 8.24 -19.36
CA SER A 851 -36.38 8.52 -20.19
C SER A 851 -35.87 7.27 -20.92
N ILE A 852 -35.83 6.12 -20.22
CA ILE A 852 -35.47 4.83 -20.83
C ILE A 852 -36.46 4.42 -21.91
N ALA A 853 -37.78 4.51 -21.64
CA ALA A 853 -38.82 4.19 -22.58
C ALA A 853 -38.76 5.13 -23.81
N TYR A 854 -38.63 6.45 -23.59
CA TYR A 854 -38.48 7.43 -24.67
C TYR A 854 -37.24 7.17 -25.52
N THR A 855 -36.07 6.87 -24.93
CA THR A 855 -34.86 6.54 -25.68
C THR A 855 -35.04 5.26 -26.51
N THR A 856 -35.77 4.29 -25.99
CA THR A 856 -36.11 3.07 -26.73
C THR A 856 -36.96 3.38 -27.96
N LEU A 857 -38.00 4.18 -27.80
CA LEU A 857 -38.84 4.62 -28.93
C LEU A 857 -38.02 5.44 -29.94
N TYR A 858 -37.16 6.34 -29.48
CA TYR A 858 -36.27 7.12 -30.33
C TYR A 858 -35.34 6.22 -31.16
N ALA A 859 -34.76 5.15 -30.55
CA ALA A 859 -33.97 4.17 -31.28
C ALA A 859 -34.78 3.43 -32.37
N LEU A 860 -36.03 3.08 -32.08
CA LEU A 860 -36.96 2.46 -33.05
C LEU A 860 -37.31 3.43 -34.17
N TYR A 861 -37.53 4.72 -33.89
CA TYR A 861 -37.74 5.77 -34.86
C TYR A 861 -36.54 5.93 -35.80
N GLN A 862 -35.33 5.99 -35.27
CA GLN A 862 -34.11 6.04 -36.07
C GLN A 862 -33.99 4.88 -37.06
N GLN A 863 -34.53 3.70 -36.71
CA GLN A 863 -34.56 2.51 -37.55
C GLN A 863 -35.82 2.48 -38.45
N GLN A 864 -36.63 3.52 -38.46
CA GLN A 864 -37.88 3.61 -39.25
C GLN A 864 -38.91 2.52 -38.92
N ILE A 865 -38.87 1.96 -37.71
CA ILE A 865 -39.83 0.96 -37.22
C ILE A 865 -41.14 1.63 -36.79
N ILE A 866 -41.03 2.85 -36.20
CA ILE A 866 -42.16 3.66 -35.78
C ILE A 866 -42.07 5.07 -36.41
N GLY A 867 -43.22 5.78 -36.53
CA GLY A 867 -43.28 7.13 -37.08
C GLY A 867 -42.92 8.22 -36.06
N ILE A 868 -42.74 9.46 -36.54
CA ILE A 868 -42.46 10.64 -35.71
C ILE A 868 -43.57 10.94 -34.71
N GLU A 869 -44.81 10.64 -35.07
CA GLU A 869 -46.02 10.89 -34.25
C GLU A 869 -45.93 10.11 -32.91
N THR A 870 -45.34 8.91 -32.96
CA THR A 870 -45.14 8.11 -31.74
C THR A 870 -44.15 8.77 -30.79
N ILE A 871 -43.10 9.41 -31.34
CA ILE A 871 -42.10 10.13 -30.53
C ILE A 871 -42.67 11.42 -29.94
N GLU A 872 -43.47 12.15 -30.72
CA GLU A 872 -44.13 13.36 -30.24
C GLU A 872 -45.15 13.05 -29.15
N ASP A 873 -45.96 11.98 -29.31
CA ASP A 873 -46.86 11.51 -28.24
C ASP A 873 -46.10 11.09 -26.99
N ALA A 874 -45.00 10.35 -27.14
CA ALA A 874 -44.20 9.90 -26.02
C ALA A 874 -43.52 11.08 -25.29
N ALA A 875 -43.03 12.07 -26.01
CA ALA A 875 -42.45 13.28 -25.43
C ALA A 875 -43.48 14.05 -24.59
N ALA A 876 -44.73 14.20 -25.13
CA ALA A 876 -45.80 14.84 -24.41
C ALA A 876 -46.31 14.03 -23.23
N ARG A 877 -46.52 12.73 -23.38
CA ARG A 877 -47.04 11.79 -22.39
C ARG A 877 -46.10 11.67 -21.19
N TYR A 878 -44.79 11.49 -21.46
CA TYR A 878 -43.78 11.31 -20.45
C TYR A 878 -43.21 12.65 -19.93
N LYS A 879 -43.62 13.79 -20.53
CA LYS A 879 -43.13 15.13 -20.16
C LYS A 879 -41.63 15.30 -20.32
N ILE A 880 -41.11 14.78 -21.44
CA ILE A 880 -39.67 14.91 -21.73
C ILE A 880 -39.35 16.37 -22.07
N ALA A 881 -38.40 16.95 -21.33
CA ALA A 881 -37.97 18.33 -21.60
C ALA A 881 -37.22 18.42 -22.95
N GLN A 882 -37.69 19.31 -23.84
CA GLN A 882 -37.18 19.44 -25.21
C GLN A 882 -35.82 20.14 -25.25
N ASP A 883 -35.58 21.12 -24.33
CA ASP A 883 -34.34 21.94 -24.28
C ASP A 883 -33.47 21.59 -23.06
N LYS A 884 -33.45 20.31 -22.67
CA LYS A 884 -32.66 19.87 -21.52
C LYS A 884 -31.16 19.98 -21.81
N GLU A 885 -30.46 20.76 -21.00
CA GLU A 885 -29.01 20.84 -21.08
C GLU A 885 -28.37 19.48 -20.75
N TYR A 886 -27.22 19.21 -21.39
CA TYR A 886 -26.46 17.99 -21.12
C TYR A 886 -25.78 18.09 -19.76
N THR A 887 -26.08 17.16 -18.89
CA THR A 887 -25.68 17.18 -17.47
C THR A 887 -24.17 17.20 -17.23
N LEU A 888 -23.35 16.90 -18.23
CA LEU A 888 -21.90 17.03 -18.13
C LEU A 888 -21.43 18.47 -17.93
N TYR A 889 -22.22 19.44 -18.43
CA TYR A 889 -21.83 20.84 -18.44
C TYR A 889 -22.63 21.72 -17.46
N THR A 890 -23.52 21.12 -16.66
CA THR A 890 -24.38 21.83 -15.70
C THR A 890 -23.91 21.72 -14.26
#